data_339335edd566ab23623aa5482919185f
#
_entry.id   339335edd566ab23623aa5482919185f
#
_cell.length_a   1.000
_cell.length_b   1.000
_cell.length_c   1.000
_cell.angle_alpha   90.00
_cell.angle_beta   90.00
_cell.angle_gamma   90.00
#
_symmetry.space_group_name_H-M   'P 1'
#
loop_
_entity.id
_entity.type
_entity.pdbx_description
1 polymer ?
#
loop_
_entity_poly.entity_id
_entity_poly.type
_entity_poly.pdbx_seq_one_letter_code
_entity_poly.pdbx_strand_id
1 'polypeptide(L)'
;MADTPLMKQYKEIKSNFEDSILFFRLGDFYEMFFEDAVKASRELGLTLTSRNKEKNVDIPLAGVPFHSADSYITKLVSKGYKVAICEQTEDPKMAKGIVKREVVKIITPGTVVDVEALDAKSNNYLMSILKIENKFGIAYIDITTGEFKVTEVEKDDDFVKLFNEINKIEPKEMLVTEDFYGEIKEKLDDFLQKNDSVVTFVSKVRDSAKYLMDYFEIVSLESYGIKDKKAIIGAAAMALDYAATMQVEHELTVEKIEFVNISNYAEINAITSRNLELLKNQREKTVYGSLLWVLDECKTSMGTRLLKRFINNPLLNVDKIRKRQEDVQYFIDNILIREDLREKLENIYDLERLFGKIIFGSENGKDLTALKKTIKSAVEIMKILGNTDFFKDIDANILFECYKIIDDSIKEDAPFSVREGGIIKSGYNEELDEIRNIMNSGKDFLLDIEQREREATGIRNMKIKFNKVFGYFIEITKANLDMVPEHYIRKQTLSNSERYITPELKKYEDTIINSKAKIEDLEYHLFKEISGKLKEHRKILSELAERLAYIDVMVSFAVSAIENDYAKPEMNEEYSFEIEGGRHPVVEKLIGRTDYVSNDTVFTEKESFVVLTGPNMSGKSTYMKQIALISIMAQIGSFVPAKKANLSVIDKYLTRIGASDDILTGQSTFMVEMSEVSNILNNATEKSLIILDEVGRGTSTTDGVSIATAISMYIHDKIGAKTVFATHYHELTDLENKFAHIVNYRIEVDEKQGKVMFLRNIVKGGADKSYGIEVAKLAGLPKEILIESKKILKRLEQKKELIERTVDVHQLSLFGGNSELENDFQEFENESANDFENTESNQFYTEKLVQVEEEKESLLEIVNKIENYDVNNVTPMDAIKFLFELKQEIKKDN
;
A
#
# COMPACT_ATOMS: atom_id res chain seq x y z
N MET A 1 8.10 -23.66 -43.71
CA MET A 1 8.37 -22.44 -44.50
C MET A 1 9.41 -21.62 -43.74
N ALA A 2 10.34 -20.97 -44.42
CA ALA A 2 11.34 -20.16 -43.74
C ALA A 2 10.66 -18.90 -43.13
N ASP A 3 10.91 -18.65 -41.86
CA ASP A 3 10.46 -17.43 -41.21
C ASP A 3 10.98 -16.19 -41.95
N THR A 4 10.16 -15.14 -42.01
CA THR A 4 10.63 -13.85 -42.50
C THR A 4 11.81 -13.38 -41.65
N PRO A 5 12.77 -12.63 -42.21
CA PRO A 5 13.89 -12.13 -41.41
C PRO A 5 13.45 -11.39 -40.13
N LEU A 6 12.36 -10.65 -40.17
CA LEU A 6 11.76 -9.99 -39.01
C LEU A 6 11.27 -10.99 -37.94
N MET A 7 10.60 -12.07 -38.34
CA MET A 7 10.14 -13.11 -37.41
C MET A 7 11.30 -13.90 -36.81
N LYS A 8 12.40 -14.05 -37.53
CA LYS A 8 13.63 -14.66 -36.98
C LYS A 8 14.20 -13.78 -35.87
N GLN A 9 14.34 -12.46 -36.12
CA GLN A 9 14.81 -11.50 -35.13
C GLN A 9 13.88 -11.49 -33.89
N TYR A 10 12.55 -11.48 -34.08
CA TYR A 10 11.59 -11.54 -32.98
C TYR A 10 11.77 -12.79 -32.13
N LYS A 11 11.85 -13.98 -32.77
CA LYS A 11 11.99 -15.25 -32.04
C LYS A 11 13.32 -15.36 -31.31
N GLU A 12 14.41 -14.87 -31.92
CA GLU A 12 15.74 -14.83 -31.31
C GLU A 12 15.74 -13.94 -30.05
N ILE A 13 15.15 -12.76 -30.13
CA ILE A 13 15.01 -11.88 -28.97
C ILE A 13 14.09 -12.51 -27.92
N LYS A 14 12.91 -13.01 -28.33
CA LYS A 14 11.94 -13.63 -27.41
C LYS A 14 12.49 -14.84 -26.66
N SER A 15 13.36 -15.64 -27.27
CA SER A 15 13.98 -16.81 -26.61
C SER A 15 14.87 -16.45 -25.41
N ASN A 16 15.34 -15.20 -25.32
CA ASN A 16 16.08 -14.70 -24.17
C ASN A 16 15.19 -14.10 -23.07
N PHE A 17 13.88 -13.88 -23.36
CA PHE A 17 12.92 -13.24 -22.48
C PHE A 17 11.57 -13.99 -22.49
N GLU A 18 11.62 -15.31 -22.32
CA GLU A 18 10.44 -16.18 -22.44
C GLU A 18 9.34 -15.85 -21.42
N ASP A 19 9.72 -15.42 -20.23
CA ASP A 19 8.84 -15.06 -19.12
C ASP A 19 8.22 -13.66 -19.24
N SER A 20 8.62 -12.86 -20.24
CA SER A 20 8.20 -11.46 -20.40
C SER A 20 7.35 -11.27 -21.64
N ILE A 21 6.34 -10.42 -21.60
CA ILE A 21 5.59 -10.00 -22.81
C ILE A 21 6.48 -9.04 -23.60
N LEU A 22 6.85 -9.41 -24.84
CA LEU A 22 7.76 -8.63 -25.66
C LEU A 22 7.01 -7.54 -26.44
N PHE A 23 7.25 -6.28 -26.10
CA PHE A 23 6.81 -5.10 -26.86
C PHE A 23 7.85 -4.78 -27.94
N PHE A 24 7.60 -5.28 -29.15
CA PHE A 24 8.56 -5.22 -30.23
C PHE A 24 8.27 -4.02 -31.15
N ARG A 25 9.20 -3.05 -31.21
CA ARG A 25 9.04 -1.81 -31.98
C ARG A 25 8.97 -2.04 -33.47
N LEU A 26 7.88 -1.62 -34.10
CA LEU A 26 7.68 -1.62 -35.57
C LEU A 26 7.07 -0.29 -36.02
N GLY A 27 7.92 0.62 -36.47
CA GLY A 27 7.50 1.98 -36.82
C GLY A 27 6.90 2.71 -35.62
N ASP A 28 5.63 3.15 -35.75
CA ASP A 28 4.94 3.88 -34.69
C ASP A 28 4.18 2.99 -33.69
N PHE A 29 4.38 1.65 -33.77
CA PHE A 29 3.72 0.71 -32.89
C PHE A 29 4.73 -0.16 -32.14
N TYR A 30 4.31 -0.63 -30.93
CA TYR A 30 4.82 -1.85 -30.34
C TYR A 30 3.88 -2.98 -30.72
N GLU A 31 4.40 -3.98 -31.40
CA GLU A 31 3.66 -5.18 -31.81
C GLU A 31 4.08 -6.37 -30.95
N MET A 32 3.10 -7.15 -30.54
CA MET A 32 3.23 -8.40 -29.82
C MET A 32 2.78 -9.54 -30.73
N PHE A 33 3.48 -10.69 -30.68
CA PHE A 33 3.17 -11.83 -31.54
C PHE A 33 2.94 -13.10 -30.72
N PHE A 34 2.34 -14.10 -31.34
CA PHE A 34 2.09 -15.42 -30.78
C PHE A 34 1.33 -15.35 -29.45
N GLU A 35 1.84 -16.07 -28.42
CA GLU A 35 1.22 -16.09 -27.09
C GLU A 35 1.19 -14.72 -26.41
N ASP A 36 2.19 -13.89 -26.62
CA ASP A 36 2.23 -12.54 -26.08
C ASP A 36 1.07 -11.70 -26.60
N ALA A 37 0.74 -11.83 -27.90
CA ALA A 37 -0.41 -11.15 -28.47
C ALA A 37 -1.74 -11.61 -27.86
N VAL A 38 -1.89 -12.92 -27.64
CA VAL A 38 -3.10 -13.49 -27.04
C VAL A 38 -3.26 -13.02 -25.58
N LYS A 39 -2.15 -13.08 -24.79
CA LYS A 39 -2.13 -12.61 -23.41
C LYS A 39 -2.45 -11.12 -23.33
N ALA A 40 -1.74 -10.30 -24.09
CA ALA A 40 -1.93 -8.85 -24.11
C ALA A 40 -3.34 -8.46 -24.58
N SER A 41 -3.88 -9.10 -25.62
CA SER A 41 -5.24 -8.87 -26.11
C SER A 41 -6.28 -9.12 -25.01
N ARG A 42 -6.15 -10.24 -24.30
CA ARG A 42 -7.06 -10.60 -23.19
C ARG A 42 -6.98 -9.61 -22.03
N GLU A 43 -5.77 -9.29 -21.58
CA GLU A 43 -5.54 -8.49 -20.38
C GLU A 43 -5.81 -6.99 -20.60
N LEU A 44 -5.57 -6.50 -21.81
CA LEU A 44 -5.68 -5.08 -22.15
C LEU A 44 -6.95 -4.74 -22.93
N GLY A 45 -7.72 -5.75 -23.38
CA GLY A 45 -8.90 -5.55 -24.24
C GLY A 45 -8.53 -5.12 -25.67
N LEU A 46 -7.33 -5.48 -26.16
CA LEU A 46 -6.88 -5.14 -27.50
C LEU A 46 -7.50 -6.07 -28.54
N THR A 47 -7.70 -5.55 -29.74
CA THR A 47 -8.13 -6.38 -30.89
C THR A 47 -7.04 -7.34 -31.29
N LEU A 48 -7.29 -8.64 -31.19
CA LEU A 48 -6.40 -9.67 -31.70
C LEU A 48 -6.56 -9.75 -33.21
N THR A 49 -5.51 -9.49 -33.94
CA THR A 49 -5.44 -9.59 -35.40
C THR A 49 -4.52 -10.72 -35.81
N SER A 50 -4.37 -10.94 -37.09
CA SER A 50 -3.47 -11.95 -37.63
C SER A 50 -2.64 -11.39 -38.77
N ARG A 51 -1.37 -11.73 -38.77
CA ARG A 51 -0.42 -11.41 -39.84
C ARG A 51 -0.31 -12.60 -40.78
N ASN A 52 -0.38 -12.38 -42.10
CA ASN A 52 -0.23 -13.39 -43.14
C ASN A 52 -1.40 -14.37 -43.37
N LYS A 53 -2.63 -13.96 -43.21
CA LYS A 53 -3.84 -14.75 -43.52
C LYS A 53 -3.84 -15.35 -44.94
N GLU A 54 -3.22 -14.66 -45.88
CA GLU A 54 -3.12 -15.08 -47.29
C GLU A 54 -2.17 -16.27 -47.56
N LYS A 55 -1.30 -16.63 -46.61
CA LYS A 55 -0.29 -17.68 -46.74
C LYS A 55 -0.54 -18.92 -45.87
N ASN A 56 -1.74 -19.15 -45.40
CA ASN A 56 -2.11 -20.24 -44.46
C ASN A 56 -1.24 -20.37 -43.21
N VAL A 57 -0.64 -19.28 -42.75
CA VAL A 57 0.07 -19.21 -41.47
C VAL A 57 -0.56 -18.10 -40.66
N ASP A 58 -1.35 -18.51 -39.69
CA ASP A 58 -2.06 -17.56 -38.77
C ASP A 58 -1.13 -17.20 -37.61
N ILE A 59 -0.51 -16.01 -37.66
CA ILE A 59 0.35 -15.51 -36.57
C ILE A 59 -0.48 -14.47 -35.80
N PRO A 60 -0.92 -14.80 -34.57
CA PRO A 60 -1.62 -13.84 -33.71
C PRO A 60 -0.79 -12.57 -33.51
N LEU A 61 -1.42 -11.42 -33.63
CA LEU A 61 -0.82 -10.09 -33.53
C LEU A 61 -1.72 -9.16 -32.74
N ALA A 62 -1.16 -8.47 -31.78
CA ALA A 62 -1.75 -7.32 -31.12
C ALA A 62 -0.74 -6.18 -31.10
N GLY A 63 -1.20 -4.93 -31.13
CA GLY A 63 -0.28 -3.79 -31.15
C GLY A 63 -0.87 -2.57 -30.48
N VAL A 64 0.02 -1.75 -29.92
CA VAL A 64 -0.31 -0.46 -29.28
C VAL A 64 0.56 0.65 -29.89
N PRO A 65 0.04 1.87 -30.05
CA PRO A 65 0.88 2.98 -30.48
C PRO A 65 1.98 3.27 -29.45
N PHE A 66 3.21 3.51 -29.90
CA PHE A 66 4.34 3.66 -29.01
C PHE A 66 4.18 4.83 -28.03
N HIS A 67 3.57 5.93 -28.46
CA HIS A 67 3.36 7.13 -27.62
C HIS A 67 2.31 6.93 -26.52
N SER A 68 1.53 5.86 -26.55
CA SER A 68 0.56 5.51 -25.52
C SER A 68 0.89 4.18 -24.81
N ALA A 69 2.05 3.61 -25.09
CA ALA A 69 2.44 2.29 -24.58
C ALA A 69 2.51 2.22 -23.06
N ASP A 70 2.97 3.29 -22.39
CA ASP A 70 3.17 3.33 -20.94
C ASP A 70 1.91 2.97 -20.16
N SER A 71 0.73 3.45 -20.57
CA SER A 71 -0.53 3.11 -19.94
C SER A 71 -0.92 1.63 -20.06
N TYR A 72 -0.54 0.99 -21.17
CA TYR A 72 -0.77 -0.45 -21.40
C TYR A 72 0.26 -1.30 -20.64
N ILE A 73 1.52 -0.88 -20.64
CA ILE A 73 2.60 -1.52 -19.89
C ILE A 73 2.23 -1.53 -18.40
N THR A 74 1.84 -0.38 -17.85
CA THR A 74 1.39 -0.24 -16.46
C THR A 74 0.28 -1.21 -16.11
N LYS A 75 -0.73 -1.37 -16.97
CA LYS A 75 -1.83 -2.33 -16.76
C LYS A 75 -1.37 -3.79 -16.76
N LEU A 76 -0.40 -4.16 -17.60
CA LEU A 76 0.14 -5.52 -17.58
C LEU A 76 0.98 -5.76 -16.33
N VAL A 77 1.84 -4.82 -16.00
CA VAL A 77 2.72 -4.92 -14.84
C VAL A 77 1.93 -4.94 -13.53
N SER A 78 0.87 -4.13 -13.40
CA SER A 78 -0.03 -4.17 -12.22
C SER A 78 -0.76 -5.51 -12.06
N LYS A 79 -0.88 -6.31 -13.13
CA LYS A 79 -1.40 -7.67 -13.10
C LYS A 79 -0.30 -8.75 -12.91
N GLY A 80 0.93 -8.33 -12.60
CA GLY A 80 2.05 -9.23 -12.33
C GLY A 80 2.84 -9.70 -13.55
N TYR A 81 2.54 -9.20 -14.76
CA TYR A 81 3.31 -9.55 -15.96
C TYR A 81 4.61 -8.76 -16.04
N LYS A 82 5.68 -9.40 -16.53
CA LYS A 82 6.91 -8.73 -16.93
C LYS A 82 6.78 -8.29 -18.39
N VAL A 83 7.27 -7.10 -18.70
CA VAL A 83 7.20 -6.51 -20.05
C VAL A 83 8.61 -6.13 -20.51
N ALA A 84 9.09 -6.73 -21.60
CA ALA A 84 10.35 -6.41 -22.24
C ALA A 84 10.13 -5.41 -23.37
N ILE A 85 10.80 -4.25 -23.30
CA ILE A 85 10.72 -3.20 -24.31
C ILE A 85 11.86 -3.36 -25.29
N CYS A 86 11.51 -3.61 -26.53
CA CYS A 86 12.46 -3.81 -27.62
C CYS A 86 12.41 -2.65 -28.60
N GLU A 87 13.49 -1.85 -28.64
CA GLU A 87 13.62 -0.67 -29.49
C GLU A 87 14.49 -0.90 -30.70
N GLN A 88 14.36 -0.01 -31.68
CA GLN A 88 15.23 0.08 -32.83
C GLN A 88 16.51 0.82 -32.45
N THR A 89 17.63 0.12 -32.40
CA THR A 89 18.94 0.69 -32.01
C THR A 89 19.78 1.18 -33.20
N GLU A 90 19.24 1.05 -34.43
CA GLU A 90 19.88 1.50 -35.67
C GLU A 90 18.98 2.47 -36.43
N ASP A 91 19.57 3.52 -37.03
CA ASP A 91 18.81 4.46 -37.87
C ASP A 91 18.25 3.71 -39.11
N PRO A 92 16.92 3.71 -39.33
CA PRO A 92 16.32 3.06 -40.49
C PRO A 92 16.87 3.51 -41.83
N LYS A 93 17.42 4.74 -41.92
CA LYS A 93 18.00 5.28 -43.14
C LYS A 93 19.41 4.74 -43.44
N MET A 94 20.11 4.24 -42.40
CA MET A 94 21.47 3.68 -42.52
C MET A 94 21.50 2.15 -42.57
N ALA A 95 20.39 1.51 -42.23
CA ALA A 95 20.32 0.05 -42.15
C ALA A 95 20.47 -0.63 -43.53
N LYS A 96 21.47 -1.51 -43.66
CA LYS A 96 21.62 -2.39 -44.81
C LYS A 96 20.83 -3.69 -44.65
N GLY A 97 19.49 -3.57 -44.59
CA GLY A 97 18.61 -4.71 -44.39
C GLY A 97 17.52 -4.44 -43.37
N ILE A 98 17.33 -5.35 -42.39
CA ILE A 98 16.38 -5.14 -41.31
C ILE A 98 17.06 -4.35 -40.19
N VAL A 99 16.41 -3.30 -39.74
CA VAL A 99 16.84 -2.46 -38.61
C VAL A 99 17.11 -3.35 -37.39
N LYS A 100 18.27 -3.17 -36.77
CA LYS A 100 18.62 -3.85 -35.52
C LYS A 100 17.71 -3.45 -34.40
N ARG A 101 17.29 -4.42 -33.59
CA ARG A 101 16.46 -4.22 -32.41
C ARG A 101 17.05 -4.96 -31.24
N GLU A 102 16.97 -4.31 -30.07
CA GLU A 102 17.47 -4.85 -28.81
C GLU A 102 16.51 -4.53 -27.70
N VAL A 103 16.48 -5.38 -26.66
CA VAL A 103 15.73 -5.08 -25.45
C VAL A 103 16.51 -4.04 -24.67
N VAL A 104 15.93 -2.88 -24.49
CA VAL A 104 16.54 -1.73 -23.79
C VAL A 104 16.12 -1.68 -22.33
N LYS A 105 14.98 -2.30 -21.99
CA LYS A 105 14.43 -2.27 -20.64
C LYS A 105 13.46 -3.43 -20.41
N ILE A 106 13.48 -3.96 -19.18
CA ILE A 106 12.47 -4.92 -18.69
C ILE A 106 11.75 -4.29 -17.52
N ILE A 107 10.43 -4.23 -17.58
CA ILE A 107 9.59 -3.63 -16.54
C ILE A 107 8.86 -4.74 -15.80
N THR A 108 9.07 -4.81 -14.49
CA THR A 108 8.43 -5.78 -13.59
C THR A 108 7.69 -5.02 -12.49
N PRO A 109 6.81 -5.64 -11.69
CA PRO A 109 6.09 -4.95 -10.62
C PRO A 109 6.98 -4.18 -9.64
N GLY A 110 8.15 -4.71 -9.30
CA GLY A 110 9.13 -4.07 -8.40
C GLY A 110 10.07 -3.07 -9.08
N THR A 111 10.10 -3.03 -10.43
CA THR A 111 11.04 -2.19 -11.18
C THR A 111 10.36 -1.13 -12.06
N VAL A 112 9.10 -0.80 -11.77
CA VAL A 112 8.38 0.31 -12.44
C VAL A 112 9.06 1.64 -12.11
N VAL A 113 9.42 2.40 -13.15
CA VAL A 113 10.05 3.72 -13.06
C VAL A 113 9.07 4.84 -13.42
N ASP A 114 7.98 4.50 -14.10
CA ASP A 114 6.95 5.48 -14.46
C ASP A 114 6.19 5.93 -13.20
N VAL A 115 6.52 7.14 -12.75
CA VAL A 115 5.97 7.74 -11.53
C VAL A 115 4.46 7.99 -11.64
N GLU A 116 3.92 8.23 -12.85
CA GLU A 116 2.49 8.46 -13.06
C GLU A 116 1.67 7.18 -12.85
N ALA A 117 2.32 6.03 -12.97
CA ALA A 117 1.72 4.72 -12.75
C ALA A 117 1.67 4.30 -11.27
N LEU A 118 2.40 4.99 -10.39
CA LEU A 118 2.59 4.63 -9.00
C LEU A 118 1.77 5.54 -8.06
N ASP A 119 1.32 4.96 -6.94
CA ASP A 119 0.78 5.77 -5.85
C ASP A 119 1.89 6.69 -5.30
N ALA A 120 1.66 7.99 -5.35
CA ALA A 120 2.62 8.98 -4.90
C ALA A 120 2.93 8.85 -3.39
N LYS A 121 1.95 8.44 -2.60
CA LYS A 121 2.03 8.31 -1.15
C LYS A 121 2.56 6.94 -0.66
N SER A 122 2.98 6.05 -1.57
CA SER A 122 3.49 4.72 -1.23
C SER A 122 4.78 4.41 -1.98
N ASN A 123 5.66 3.63 -1.36
CA ASN A 123 6.86 3.13 -2.01
C ASN A 123 6.53 1.94 -2.94
N ASN A 124 7.38 1.69 -3.94
CA ASN A 124 7.29 0.54 -4.83
C ASN A 124 8.49 -0.38 -4.60
N TYR A 125 8.41 -1.21 -3.56
CA TYR A 125 9.55 -2.03 -3.17
C TYR A 125 9.70 -3.30 -3.99
N LEU A 126 10.92 -3.49 -4.52
CA LEU A 126 11.51 -4.76 -4.90
C LEU A 126 12.26 -5.31 -3.70
N MET A 127 11.91 -6.49 -3.23
CA MET A 127 12.49 -7.11 -2.04
C MET A 127 13.19 -8.41 -2.38
N SER A 128 14.35 -8.66 -1.81
CA SER A 128 15.02 -9.97 -1.88
C SER A 128 15.17 -10.58 -0.50
N ILE A 129 15.09 -11.90 -0.44
CA ILE A 129 15.24 -12.67 0.79
C ILE A 129 16.26 -13.77 0.55
N LEU A 130 17.25 -13.84 1.43
CA LEU A 130 18.24 -14.91 1.40
C LEU A 130 18.40 -15.54 2.78
N LYS A 131 18.20 -16.86 2.83
CA LYS A 131 18.46 -17.66 4.02
C LYS A 131 19.90 -18.13 4.05
N ILE A 132 20.62 -17.82 5.13
CA ILE A 132 21.92 -18.43 5.46
C ILE A 132 21.88 -18.90 6.90
N GLU A 133 22.08 -20.20 7.09
CA GLU A 133 22.00 -20.87 8.39
C GLU A 133 20.65 -20.57 9.08
N ASN A 134 20.70 -19.94 10.23
CA ASN A 134 19.53 -19.60 11.05
C ASN A 134 19.10 -18.13 10.93
N LYS A 135 19.48 -17.47 9.83
CA LYS A 135 19.20 -16.06 9.60
C LYS A 135 18.63 -15.80 8.22
N PHE A 136 17.73 -14.84 8.15
CA PHE A 136 17.20 -14.29 6.91
C PHE A 136 17.78 -12.90 6.70
N GLY A 137 18.54 -12.72 5.64
CA GLY A 137 18.86 -11.39 5.13
C GLY A 137 17.72 -10.92 4.24
N ILE A 138 17.26 -9.72 4.50
CA ILE A 138 16.22 -9.04 3.74
C ILE A 138 16.82 -7.77 3.18
N ALA A 139 16.65 -7.54 1.87
CA ALA A 139 17.02 -6.29 1.23
C ALA A 139 15.84 -5.80 0.38
N TYR A 140 15.56 -4.51 0.44
CA TYR A 140 14.48 -3.92 -0.35
C TYR A 140 14.89 -2.57 -0.94
N ILE A 141 14.52 -2.40 -2.21
CA ILE A 141 14.88 -1.25 -3.03
C ILE A 141 13.60 -0.61 -3.57
N ASP A 142 13.47 0.70 -3.45
CA ASP A 142 12.57 1.48 -4.29
C ASP A 142 13.40 2.23 -5.33
N ILE A 143 13.36 1.73 -6.56
CA ILE A 143 14.17 2.26 -7.66
C ILE A 143 13.81 3.73 -7.93
N THR A 144 12.55 4.12 -7.73
CA THR A 144 12.07 5.47 -8.07
C THR A 144 12.56 6.54 -7.10
N THR A 145 12.78 6.16 -5.82
CA THR A 145 13.27 7.07 -4.77
C THR A 145 14.74 6.91 -4.46
N GLY A 146 15.36 5.80 -4.92
CA GLY A 146 16.74 5.46 -4.60
C GLY A 146 16.94 4.89 -3.20
N GLU A 147 15.86 4.58 -2.48
CA GLU A 147 15.92 3.98 -1.16
C GLU A 147 16.37 2.52 -1.25
N PHE A 148 17.46 2.17 -0.55
CA PHE A 148 17.95 0.80 -0.44
C PHE A 148 18.23 0.44 1.00
N LYS A 149 17.40 -0.40 1.56
CA LYS A 149 17.46 -0.82 2.95
C LYS A 149 17.70 -2.31 3.09
N VAL A 150 18.40 -2.65 4.16
CA VAL A 150 18.69 -4.04 4.49
C VAL A 150 18.44 -4.31 5.97
N THR A 151 17.99 -5.50 6.28
CA THR A 151 17.81 -5.96 7.66
C THR A 151 18.05 -7.45 7.80
N GLU A 152 18.18 -7.93 9.04
CA GLU A 152 18.38 -9.34 9.36
C GLU A 152 17.34 -9.79 10.37
N VAL A 153 16.74 -10.95 10.12
CA VAL A 153 15.76 -11.59 10.99
C VAL A 153 16.27 -12.99 11.36
N GLU A 154 16.19 -13.35 12.62
CA GLU A 154 16.49 -14.70 13.06
C GLU A 154 15.33 -15.66 12.70
N LYS A 155 15.69 -16.88 12.30
CA LYS A 155 14.70 -17.91 12.00
C LYS A 155 13.99 -18.32 13.29
N ASP A 156 12.67 -18.30 13.23
CA ASP A 156 11.77 -18.92 14.19
C ASP A 156 11.06 -20.14 13.55
N ASP A 157 10.36 -20.92 14.36
CA ASP A 157 9.79 -22.21 13.93
C ASP A 157 8.75 -22.04 12.81
N ASP A 158 8.04 -20.92 12.81
CA ASP A 158 6.92 -20.66 11.88
C ASP A 158 7.17 -19.50 10.91
N PHE A 159 8.39 -19.01 10.78
CA PHE A 159 8.76 -17.85 9.96
C PHE A 159 7.98 -16.56 10.32
N VAL A 160 7.45 -16.46 11.54
CA VAL A 160 6.58 -15.36 11.97
C VAL A 160 7.31 -14.02 11.86
N LYS A 161 8.55 -13.96 12.37
CA LYS A 161 9.38 -12.73 12.30
C LYS A 161 9.65 -12.30 10.87
N LEU A 162 9.92 -13.26 9.97
CA LEU A 162 10.13 -12.99 8.55
C LEU A 162 8.88 -12.38 7.91
N PHE A 163 7.71 -13.02 8.10
CA PHE A 163 6.46 -12.53 7.52
C PHE A 163 5.99 -11.22 8.16
N ASN A 164 6.33 -10.94 9.41
CA ASN A 164 6.10 -9.63 10.02
C ASN A 164 6.84 -8.53 9.26
N GLU A 165 8.13 -8.74 8.91
CA GLU A 165 8.89 -7.75 8.15
C GLU A 165 8.41 -7.65 6.68
N ILE A 166 8.06 -8.76 6.03
CA ILE A 166 7.46 -8.74 4.68
C ILE A 166 6.18 -7.90 4.67
N ASN A 167 5.30 -8.11 5.66
CA ASN A 167 4.05 -7.34 5.76
C ASN A 167 4.26 -5.85 6.05
N LYS A 168 5.31 -5.45 6.80
CA LYS A 168 5.65 -4.05 7.03
C LYS A 168 6.16 -3.34 5.78
N ILE A 169 6.92 -4.07 4.95
CA ILE A 169 7.54 -3.53 3.74
C ILE A 169 6.51 -3.45 2.60
N GLU A 170 5.53 -4.36 2.55
CA GLU A 170 4.51 -4.48 1.48
C GLU A 170 5.15 -4.51 0.08
N PRO A 171 6.11 -5.43 -0.21
CA PRO A 171 6.82 -5.44 -1.48
C PRO A 171 5.87 -5.75 -2.64
N LYS A 172 6.12 -5.15 -3.81
CA LYS A 172 5.38 -5.47 -5.05
C LYS A 172 5.98 -6.67 -5.78
N GLU A 173 7.26 -6.90 -5.60
CA GLU A 173 7.96 -8.05 -6.16
C GLU A 173 8.95 -8.60 -5.15
N MET A 174 8.97 -9.92 -4.99
CA MET A 174 9.89 -10.61 -4.09
C MET A 174 10.84 -11.54 -4.86
N LEU A 175 12.12 -11.40 -4.61
CA LEU A 175 13.18 -12.21 -5.16
C LEU A 175 13.56 -13.29 -4.15
N VAL A 176 13.44 -14.54 -4.55
CA VAL A 176 13.79 -15.69 -3.73
C VAL A 176 14.52 -16.74 -4.56
N THR A 177 15.28 -17.61 -3.89
CA THR A 177 15.81 -18.82 -4.55
C THR A 177 14.74 -19.91 -4.58
N GLU A 178 14.76 -20.79 -5.60
CA GLU A 178 13.81 -21.90 -5.72
C GLU A 178 13.80 -22.80 -4.48
N ASP A 179 14.99 -23.11 -3.93
CA ASP A 179 15.12 -23.93 -2.71
C ASP A 179 14.41 -23.29 -1.54
N PHE A 180 14.57 -22.00 -1.33
CA PHE A 180 13.95 -21.29 -0.22
C PHE A 180 12.43 -21.13 -0.41
N TYR A 181 11.97 -20.90 -1.62
CA TYR A 181 10.54 -20.86 -1.93
C TYR A 181 9.85 -22.16 -1.53
N GLY A 182 10.47 -23.31 -1.80
CA GLY A 182 9.93 -24.61 -1.40
C GLY A 182 9.69 -24.76 0.10
N GLU A 183 10.49 -24.08 0.95
CA GLU A 183 10.34 -24.11 2.42
C GLU A 183 9.16 -23.27 2.93
N ILE A 184 8.81 -22.16 2.25
CA ILE A 184 7.85 -21.15 2.73
C ILE A 184 6.61 -21.03 1.84
N LYS A 185 6.46 -21.92 0.86
CA LYS A 185 5.49 -21.82 -0.24
C LYS A 185 4.07 -21.48 0.22
N GLU A 186 3.52 -22.27 1.15
CA GLU A 186 2.12 -22.11 1.58
C GLU A 186 1.85 -20.71 2.17
N LYS A 187 2.74 -20.24 3.04
CA LYS A 187 2.62 -18.92 3.68
C LYS A 187 2.87 -17.78 2.69
N LEU A 188 3.81 -18.00 1.77
CA LEU A 188 4.15 -16.99 0.77
C LEU A 188 3.03 -16.85 -0.28
N ASP A 189 2.45 -17.95 -0.75
CA ASP A 189 1.34 -17.93 -1.69
C ASP A 189 0.10 -17.21 -1.09
N ASP A 190 -0.18 -17.44 0.20
CA ASP A 190 -1.24 -16.71 0.94
C ASP A 190 -0.95 -15.19 1.00
N PHE A 191 0.30 -14.81 1.30
CA PHE A 191 0.70 -13.41 1.29
C PHE A 191 0.54 -12.77 -0.09
N LEU A 192 0.98 -13.45 -1.16
CA LEU A 192 0.90 -12.97 -2.53
C LEU A 192 -0.53 -12.68 -2.97
N GLN A 193 -1.46 -13.60 -2.68
CA GLN A 193 -2.87 -13.43 -3.01
C GLN A 193 -3.51 -12.24 -2.28
N LYS A 194 -3.10 -11.98 -1.04
CA LYS A 194 -3.67 -10.91 -0.21
C LYS A 194 -3.14 -9.51 -0.56
N ASN A 195 -1.94 -9.41 -1.18
CA ASN A 195 -1.23 -8.13 -1.32
C ASN A 195 -0.90 -7.72 -2.77
N ASP A 196 -1.43 -8.42 -3.78
CA ASP A 196 -1.12 -8.17 -5.20
C ASP A 196 0.40 -8.11 -5.47
N SER A 197 1.16 -9.00 -4.83
CA SER A 197 2.60 -9.12 -4.97
C SER A 197 2.97 -10.31 -5.85
N VAL A 198 4.15 -10.30 -6.44
CA VAL A 198 4.65 -11.40 -7.27
C VAL A 198 5.97 -11.95 -6.73
N VAL A 199 6.26 -13.21 -7.05
CA VAL A 199 7.56 -13.84 -6.76
C VAL A 199 8.33 -14.01 -8.05
N THR A 200 9.62 -13.70 -7.99
CA THR A 200 10.57 -13.95 -9.06
C THR A 200 11.71 -14.81 -8.51
N PHE A 201 12.02 -15.90 -9.22
CA PHE A 201 13.14 -16.77 -8.87
C PHE A 201 14.44 -16.19 -9.38
N VAL A 202 15.44 -16.11 -8.49
CA VAL A 202 16.77 -15.57 -8.80
C VAL A 202 17.86 -16.47 -8.24
N SER A 203 19.04 -16.42 -8.86
CA SER A 203 20.23 -17.10 -8.37
C SER A 203 21.04 -16.21 -7.43
N LYS A 204 21.80 -16.82 -6.52
CA LYS A 204 22.74 -16.10 -5.67
C LYS A 204 23.85 -15.48 -6.51
N VAL A 205 24.19 -14.22 -6.21
CA VAL A 205 25.31 -13.53 -6.84
C VAL A 205 26.63 -14.11 -6.32
N ARG A 206 27.56 -14.47 -7.22
CA ARG A 206 28.91 -14.90 -6.83
C ARG A 206 29.67 -13.73 -6.22
N ASP A 207 30.37 -13.99 -5.12
CA ASP A 207 31.16 -12.98 -4.40
C ASP A 207 30.35 -11.69 -4.12
N SER A 208 29.17 -11.87 -3.52
CA SER A 208 28.22 -10.79 -3.21
C SER A 208 28.86 -9.59 -2.51
N ALA A 209 29.83 -9.82 -1.62
CA ALA A 209 30.53 -8.76 -0.92
C ALA A 209 31.36 -7.91 -1.89
N LYS A 210 32.11 -8.54 -2.78
CA LYS A 210 32.90 -7.85 -3.82
C LYS A 210 31.98 -7.09 -4.77
N TYR A 211 30.89 -7.71 -5.23
CA TYR A 211 29.92 -7.09 -6.12
C TYR A 211 29.38 -5.77 -5.53
N LEU A 212 29.00 -5.77 -4.25
CA LEU A 212 28.52 -4.56 -3.57
C LEU A 212 29.62 -3.51 -3.39
N MET A 213 30.86 -3.93 -3.02
CA MET A 213 31.99 -3.02 -2.88
C MET A 213 32.36 -2.36 -4.21
N ASP A 214 32.38 -3.12 -5.29
CA ASP A 214 32.66 -2.62 -6.64
C ASP A 214 31.57 -1.64 -7.11
N TYR A 215 30.29 -1.95 -6.85
CA TYR A 215 29.17 -1.08 -7.23
C TYR A 215 29.17 0.26 -6.49
N PHE A 216 29.39 0.25 -5.17
CA PHE A 216 29.40 1.48 -4.34
C PHE A 216 30.77 2.16 -4.26
N GLU A 217 31.78 1.67 -4.98
CA GLU A 217 33.16 2.17 -5.00
C GLU A 217 33.77 2.30 -3.58
N ILE A 218 33.50 1.33 -2.72
CA ILE A 218 33.94 1.32 -1.32
C ILE A 218 34.96 0.20 -1.05
N VAL A 219 35.83 0.45 -0.08
CA VAL A 219 36.86 -0.52 0.31
C VAL A 219 36.33 -1.59 1.25
N SER A 220 35.26 -1.31 2.02
CA SER A 220 34.71 -2.21 3.02
C SER A 220 33.22 -1.95 3.27
N LEU A 221 32.45 -3.01 3.46
CA LEU A 221 31.04 -2.96 3.86
C LEU A 221 30.85 -2.56 5.35
N GLU A 222 31.92 -2.32 6.07
CA GLU A 222 31.91 -1.84 7.45
C GLU A 222 31.29 -0.44 7.57
N SER A 223 31.47 0.40 6.55
CA SER A 223 30.83 1.73 6.46
C SER A 223 29.31 1.68 6.52
N TYR A 224 28.73 0.57 6.09
CA TYR A 224 27.29 0.32 6.15
C TYR A 224 26.87 -0.54 7.37
N GLY A 225 27.81 -0.97 8.23
CA GLY A 225 27.55 -1.82 9.40
C GLY A 225 27.14 -3.26 9.08
N ILE A 226 27.46 -3.78 7.87
CA ILE A 226 27.01 -5.10 7.39
C ILE A 226 28.17 -6.08 7.08
N LYS A 227 29.43 -5.72 7.38
CA LYS A 227 30.65 -6.48 7.03
C LYS A 227 30.55 -8.00 7.28
N ASP A 228 30.04 -8.39 8.44
CA ASP A 228 29.99 -9.80 8.88
C ASP A 228 28.60 -10.45 8.68
N LYS A 229 27.66 -9.75 8.05
CA LYS A 229 26.27 -10.16 7.89
C LYS A 229 26.03 -10.82 6.53
N LYS A 230 26.49 -12.07 6.37
CA LYS A 230 26.48 -12.81 5.08
C LYS A 230 25.08 -12.87 4.45
N ALA A 231 24.03 -13.09 5.23
CA ALA A 231 22.66 -13.18 4.71
C ALA A 231 22.21 -11.84 4.12
N ILE A 232 22.48 -10.73 4.82
CA ILE A 232 22.20 -9.37 4.33
C ILE A 232 22.98 -9.07 3.04
N ILE A 233 24.28 -9.34 3.04
CA ILE A 233 25.16 -9.08 1.89
C ILE A 233 24.67 -9.83 0.67
N GLY A 234 24.29 -11.09 0.84
CA GLY A 234 23.77 -11.88 -0.27
C GLY A 234 22.40 -11.39 -0.76
N ALA A 235 21.48 -11.05 0.13
CA ALA A 235 20.19 -10.48 -0.23
C ALA A 235 20.35 -9.12 -0.94
N ALA A 236 21.22 -8.25 -0.42
CA ALA A 236 21.50 -6.95 -1.02
C ALA A 236 22.06 -7.09 -2.44
N ALA A 237 23.00 -7.99 -2.64
CA ALA A 237 23.56 -8.26 -3.96
C ALA A 237 22.49 -8.81 -4.93
N MET A 238 21.62 -9.71 -4.48
CA MET A 238 20.53 -10.24 -5.32
C MET A 238 19.55 -9.15 -5.76
N ALA A 239 19.14 -8.27 -4.84
CA ALA A 239 18.22 -7.17 -5.15
C ALA A 239 18.84 -6.19 -6.14
N LEU A 240 20.10 -5.82 -5.91
CA LEU A 240 20.82 -4.85 -6.73
C LEU A 240 21.12 -5.39 -8.12
N ASP A 241 21.59 -6.64 -8.23
CA ASP A 241 21.90 -7.31 -9.48
C ASP A 241 20.66 -7.50 -10.36
N TYR A 242 19.56 -7.91 -9.75
CA TYR A 242 18.29 -8.01 -10.46
C TYR A 242 17.81 -6.64 -10.94
N ALA A 243 17.82 -5.63 -10.08
CA ALA A 243 17.41 -4.28 -10.47
C ALA A 243 18.28 -3.72 -11.59
N ALA A 244 19.61 -3.93 -11.54
CA ALA A 244 20.54 -3.52 -12.58
C ALA A 244 20.29 -4.28 -13.90
N THR A 245 20.04 -5.59 -13.84
CA THR A 245 19.73 -6.41 -15.02
C THR A 245 18.43 -5.96 -15.71
N MET A 246 17.43 -5.52 -14.95
CA MET A 246 16.17 -5.01 -15.52
C MET A 246 16.32 -3.64 -16.19
N GLN A 247 17.35 -2.86 -15.83
CA GLN A 247 17.63 -1.52 -16.34
C GLN A 247 18.87 -1.54 -17.28
N VAL A 248 18.76 -2.25 -18.42
CA VAL A 248 19.87 -2.57 -19.33
C VAL A 248 20.72 -1.36 -19.76
N GLU A 249 20.15 -0.19 -19.93
CA GLU A 249 20.85 1.02 -20.45
C GLU A 249 21.02 2.14 -19.41
N HIS A 250 20.53 1.98 -18.17
CA HIS A 250 20.47 3.05 -17.19
C HIS A 250 21.13 2.70 -15.87
N GLU A 251 21.78 3.68 -15.25
CA GLU A 251 22.30 3.56 -13.89
C GLU A 251 21.13 3.51 -12.88
N LEU A 252 21.32 2.72 -11.81
CA LEU A 252 20.38 2.71 -10.70
C LEU A 252 20.51 3.98 -9.83
N THR A 253 19.39 4.39 -9.26
CA THR A 253 19.32 5.56 -8.35
C THR A 253 19.97 5.32 -6.99
N VAL A 254 20.40 4.13 -6.69
CA VAL A 254 20.87 3.70 -5.36
C VAL A 254 22.28 4.21 -5.06
N GLU A 255 22.45 4.95 -3.95
CA GLU A 255 23.75 5.52 -3.55
C GLU A 255 24.39 4.82 -2.38
N LYS A 256 23.58 4.34 -1.45
CA LYS A 256 24.03 3.77 -0.19
C LYS A 256 23.11 2.64 0.25
N ILE A 257 23.65 1.77 1.07
CA ILE A 257 22.87 0.78 1.80
C ILE A 257 22.59 1.33 3.20
N GLU A 258 21.34 1.33 3.62
CA GLU A 258 20.94 1.65 4.98
C GLU A 258 20.65 0.35 5.76
N PHE A 259 21.44 0.07 6.77
CA PHE A 259 21.15 -1.06 7.66
C PHE A 259 20.11 -0.65 8.71
N VAL A 260 18.94 -1.26 8.62
CA VAL A 260 17.85 -1.08 9.58
C VAL A 260 17.98 -2.14 10.67
N ASN A 261 18.39 -1.69 11.87
CA ASN A 261 18.37 -2.57 13.03
C ASN A 261 16.96 -2.60 13.63
N ILE A 262 16.26 -3.71 13.44
CA ILE A 262 14.87 -3.92 13.92
C ILE A 262 14.79 -3.71 15.44
N SER A 263 15.84 -4.04 16.21
CA SER A 263 15.84 -3.89 17.67
C SER A 263 15.79 -2.44 18.18
N ASN A 264 15.90 -1.46 17.28
CA ASN A 264 15.74 -0.04 17.64
C ASN A 264 14.27 0.41 17.67
N TYR A 265 13.36 -0.43 17.23
CA TYR A 265 11.94 -0.11 17.05
C TYR A 265 11.05 -1.09 17.78
N ALA A 266 9.89 -0.60 18.22
CA ALA A 266 8.88 -1.45 18.80
C ALA A 266 8.32 -2.43 17.74
N GLU A 267 8.11 -3.67 18.17
CA GLU A 267 7.56 -4.69 17.30
C GLU A 267 6.04 -4.53 17.19
N ILE A 268 5.57 -4.36 15.96
CA ILE A 268 4.15 -4.38 15.59
C ILE A 268 4.00 -5.41 14.49
N ASN A 269 3.31 -6.51 14.77
CA ASN A 269 3.04 -7.52 13.75
C ASN A 269 1.87 -7.09 12.84
N ALA A 270 1.70 -7.78 11.72
CA ALA A 270 0.64 -7.48 10.74
C ALA A 270 -0.77 -7.57 11.33
N ILE A 271 -1.00 -8.52 12.25
CA ILE A 271 -2.29 -8.69 12.93
C ILE A 271 -2.58 -7.47 13.80
N THR A 272 -1.61 -7.05 14.60
CA THR A 272 -1.72 -5.86 15.45
C THR A 272 -1.91 -4.58 14.63
N SER A 273 -1.13 -4.38 13.56
CA SER A 273 -1.29 -3.24 12.66
C SER A 273 -2.70 -3.16 12.08
N ARG A 274 -3.26 -4.29 11.66
CA ARG A 274 -4.63 -4.41 11.18
C ARG A 274 -5.66 -4.18 12.28
N ASN A 275 -5.49 -4.80 13.46
CA ASN A 275 -6.42 -4.69 14.58
C ASN A 275 -6.51 -3.27 15.12
N LEU A 276 -5.40 -2.55 15.14
CA LEU A 276 -5.33 -1.14 15.56
C LEU A 276 -5.62 -0.15 14.41
N GLU A 277 -5.82 -0.64 13.19
CA GLU A 277 -6.12 0.18 12.01
C GLU A 277 -5.08 1.29 11.81
N LEU A 278 -3.79 0.93 11.83
CA LEU A 278 -2.71 1.91 11.81
C LEU A 278 -2.61 2.65 10.47
N LEU A 279 -2.61 1.93 9.36
CA LEU A 279 -2.43 2.49 8.01
C LEU A 279 -3.73 2.48 7.19
N LYS A 280 -4.59 1.48 7.39
CA LYS A 280 -5.84 1.26 6.66
C LYS A 280 -6.91 0.75 7.62
N ASN A 281 -8.17 1.12 7.38
CA ASN A 281 -9.29 0.57 8.12
C ASN A 281 -9.54 -0.91 7.75
N GLN A 282 -10.12 -1.67 8.67
CA GLN A 282 -10.37 -3.11 8.45
C GLN A 282 -11.47 -3.38 7.42
N ARG A 283 -12.49 -2.53 7.36
CA ARG A 283 -13.71 -2.78 6.60
C ARG A 283 -13.53 -2.52 5.10
N GLU A 284 -12.98 -1.35 4.75
CA GLU A 284 -12.88 -0.89 3.37
C GLU A 284 -11.46 -0.97 2.83
N LYS A 285 -10.50 -1.29 3.70
CA LYS A 285 -9.05 -1.32 3.40
C LYS A 285 -8.53 0.00 2.83
N THR A 286 -9.18 1.12 3.19
CA THR A 286 -8.78 2.47 2.82
C THR A 286 -8.03 3.17 3.96
N VAL A 287 -7.33 4.25 3.66
CA VAL A 287 -6.65 5.09 4.66
C VAL A 287 -7.66 5.82 5.56
N TYR A 288 -8.82 6.18 5.03
CA TYR A 288 -9.88 6.83 5.81
C TYR A 288 -10.28 5.98 7.03
N GLY A 289 -10.32 6.59 8.20
CA GLY A 289 -10.62 5.90 9.46
C GLY A 289 -9.45 5.11 10.08
N SER A 290 -8.21 5.35 9.64
CA SER A 290 -6.97 4.80 10.24
C SER A 290 -6.23 5.83 11.08
N LEU A 291 -5.19 5.41 11.83
CA LEU A 291 -4.29 6.33 12.52
C LEU A 291 -3.56 7.25 11.54
N LEU A 292 -3.12 6.70 10.41
CA LEU A 292 -2.51 7.50 9.34
C LEU A 292 -3.43 8.62 8.87
N TRP A 293 -4.72 8.35 8.66
CA TRP A 293 -5.69 9.38 8.28
C TRP A 293 -5.81 10.51 9.31
N VAL A 294 -5.62 10.22 10.60
CA VAL A 294 -5.65 11.24 11.65
C VAL A 294 -4.44 12.14 11.59
N LEU A 295 -3.25 11.57 11.34
CA LEU A 295 -1.96 12.24 11.46
C LEU A 295 -1.41 12.81 10.13
N ASP A 296 -1.95 12.40 8.96
CA ASP A 296 -1.43 12.82 7.64
C ASP A 296 -1.98 14.19 7.24
N GLU A 297 -1.40 15.24 7.81
CA GLU A 297 -1.54 16.63 7.38
C GLU A 297 -0.36 17.09 6.51
N CYS A 298 0.45 16.13 6.03
CA CYS A 298 1.61 16.38 5.18
C CYS A 298 1.20 17.02 3.85
N LYS A 299 2.02 17.96 3.38
CA LYS A 299 1.85 18.64 2.10
C LYS A 299 2.59 17.95 0.96
N THR A 300 3.57 17.10 1.28
CA THR A 300 4.39 16.38 0.30
C THR A 300 4.15 14.88 0.36
N SER A 301 4.28 14.21 -0.79
CA SER A 301 4.22 12.75 -0.85
C SER A 301 5.36 12.09 -0.08
N MET A 302 6.55 12.72 -0.06
CA MET A 302 7.72 12.29 0.70
C MET A 302 7.42 12.29 2.20
N GLY A 303 6.78 13.34 2.72
CA GLY A 303 6.32 13.42 4.11
C GLY A 303 5.35 12.30 4.46
N THR A 304 4.33 12.03 3.64
CA THR A 304 3.39 10.92 3.88
C THR A 304 4.10 9.56 3.89
N ARG A 305 5.07 9.31 2.98
CA ARG A 305 5.87 8.06 2.98
C ARG A 305 6.68 7.93 4.26
N LEU A 306 7.30 9.01 4.71
CA LEU A 306 8.06 9.02 5.98
C LEU A 306 7.15 8.81 7.19
N LEU A 307 5.96 9.41 7.23
CA LEU A 307 4.97 9.23 8.30
C LEU A 307 4.52 7.76 8.39
N LYS A 308 4.24 7.10 7.28
CA LYS A 308 3.95 5.65 7.26
C LYS A 308 5.08 4.83 7.87
N ARG A 309 6.33 5.18 7.54
CA ARG A 309 7.52 4.52 8.14
C ARG A 309 7.58 4.75 9.64
N PHE A 310 7.27 5.94 10.14
CA PHE A 310 7.25 6.23 11.58
C PHE A 310 6.19 5.40 12.30
N ILE A 311 4.97 5.33 11.75
CA ILE A 311 3.86 4.54 12.33
C ILE A 311 4.22 3.05 12.40
N ASN A 312 4.85 2.50 11.35
CA ASN A 312 5.25 1.10 11.32
C ASN A 312 6.47 0.78 12.20
N ASN A 313 7.26 1.79 12.57
CA ASN A 313 8.51 1.65 13.32
C ASN A 313 8.59 2.66 14.48
N PRO A 314 7.78 2.52 15.55
CA PRO A 314 7.86 3.37 16.73
C PRO A 314 9.22 3.20 17.42
N LEU A 315 9.79 4.30 17.87
CA LEU A 315 11.14 4.31 18.48
C LEU A 315 11.14 3.70 19.87
N LEU A 316 12.24 3.01 20.22
CA LEU A 316 12.53 2.56 21.58
C LEU A 316 13.44 3.53 22.35
N ASN A 317 14.19 4.35 21.64
CA ASN A 317 15.12 5.29 22.26
C ASN A 317 14.39 6.57 22.71
N VAL A 318 14.34 6.79 24.03
CA VAL A 318 13.65 7.92 24.66
C VAL A 318 14.19 9.27 24.18
N ASP A 319 15.51 9.41 24.02
CA ASP A 319 16.11 10.69 23.62
C ASP A 319 15.72 11.06 22.18
N LYS A 320 15.67 10.06 21.28
CA LYS A 320 15.20 10.28 19.90
C LYS A 320 13.72 10.64 19.87
N ILE A 321 12.90 10.04 20.73
CA ILE A 321 11.48 10.38 20.86
C ILE A 321 11.34 11.82 21.33
N ARG A 322 12.03 12.18 22.42
CA ARG A 322 12.02 13.54 22.98
C ARG A 322 12.46 14.58 21.95
N LYS A 323 13.51 14.27 21.19
CA LYS A 323 13.97 15.18 20.11
C LYS A 323 12.88 15.45 19.08
N ARG A 324 12.15 14.43 18.63
CA ARG A 324 10.98 14.64 17.72
C ARG A 324 9.89 15.48 18.38
N GLN A 325 9.59 15.21 19.65
CA GLN A 325 8.60 15.99 20.40
C GLN A 325 9.02 17.45 20.58
N GLU A 326 10.30 17.73 20.72
CA GLU A 326 10.85 19.09 20.78
C GLU A 326 10.71 19.79 19.42
N ASP A 327 10.99 19.08 18.32
CA ASP A 327 10.81 19.60 16.97
C ASP A 327 9.32 19.89 16.67
N VAL A 328 8.41 19.04 17.11
CA VAL A 328 6.95 19.29 17.04
C VAL A 328 6.57 20.51 17.89
N GLN A 329 7.08 20.60 19.13
CA GLN A 329 6.83 21.74 20.01
C GLN A 329 7.30 23.05 19.38
N TYR A 330 8.47 23.05 18.74
CA TYR A 330 8.97 24.21 18.03
C TYR A 330 7.95 24.74 17.01
N PHE A 331 7.32 23.88 16.22
CA PHE A 331 6.30 24.27 15.24
C PHE A 331 4.95 24.62 15.87
N ILE A 332 4.63 24.12 17.06
CA ILE A 332 3.45 24.56 17.82
C ILE A 332 3.64 25.99 18.32
N ASP A 333 4.80 26.29 18.90
CA ASP A 333 5.09 27.59 19.51
C ASP A 333 5.30 28.71 18.46
N ASN A 334 5.77 28.35 17.26
CA ASN A 334 6.07 29.29 16.18
C ASN A 334 5.00 29.28 15.08
N ILE A 335 3.82 29.81 15.37
CA ILE A 335 2.64 29.77 14.47
C ILE A 335 2.96 30.32 13.07
N LEU A 336 3.58 31.50 12.99
CA LEU A 336 3.88 32.15 11.71
C LEU A 336 4.83 31.30 10.86
N ILE A 337 5.88 30.76 11.47
CA ILE A 337 6.84 29.86 10.81
C ILE A 337 6.09 28.63 10.27
N ARG A 338 5.24 28.03 11.06
CA ARG A 338 4.47 26.84 10.67
C ARG A 338 3.57 27.10 9.47
N GLU A 339 2.80 28.19 9.48
CA GLU A 339 1.91 28.53 8.36
C GLU A 339 2.68 28.87 7.08
N ASP A 340 3.77 29.67 7.20
CA ASP A 340 4.63 29.97 6.08
C ASP A 340 5.26 28.68 5.49
N LEU A 341 5.69 27.74 6.35
CA LEU A 341 6.21 26.45 5.90
C LEU A 341 5.16 25.64 5.16
N ARG A 342 3.93 25.57 5.68
CA ARG A 342 2.83 24.85 5.02
C ARG A 342 2.58 25.37 3.61
N GLU A 343 2.56 26.70 3.43
CA GLU A 343 2.43 27.31 2.10
C GLU A 343 3.59 26.93 1.17
N LYS A 344 4.82 26.96 1.67
CA LYS A 344 5.98 26.62 0.84
C LYS A 344 6.09 25.13 0.53
N LEU A 345 5.71 24.26 1.47
CA LEU A 345 5.67 22.81 1.27
C LEU A 345 4.65 22.39 0.20
N GLU A 346 3.55 23.13 0.02
CA GLU A 346 2.60 22.88 -1.09
C GLU A 346 3.23 23.04 -2.48
N ASN A 347 4.32 23.81 -2.58
CA ASN A 347 5.06 24.02 -3.82
C ASN A 347 6.26 23.06 -3.98
N ILE A 348 6.45 22.15 -3.05
CA ILE A 348 7.47 21.11 -3.12
C ILE A 348 6.92 19.90 -3.87
N TYR A 349 7.49 19.62 -5.03
CA TYR A 349 7.22 18.39 -5.77
C TYR A 349 7.98 17.22 -5.13
N ASP A 350 7.64 15.99 -5.51
CA ASP A 350 8.31 14.79 -5.04
C ASP A 350 9.77 14.75 -5.51
N LEU A 351 10.66 15.33 -4.71
CA LEU A 351 12.07 15.49 -5.05
C LEU A 351 12.78 14.14 -5.21
N GLU A 352 12.44 13.13 -4.40
CA GLU A 352 13.01 11.79 -4.51
C GLU A 352 12.73 11.21 -5.90
N ARG A 353 11.46 11.22 -6.33
CA ARG A 353 11.03 10.68 -7.62
C ARG A 353 11.44 11.53 -8.82
N LEU A 354 11.43 12.86 -8.69
CA LEU A 354 11.94 13.75 -9.73
C LEU A 354 13.41 13.48 -10.01
N PHE A 355 14.18 13.34 -8.93
CA PHE A 355 15.61 13.07 -9.08
C PHE A 355 15.87 11.64 -9.60
N GLY A 356 15.06 10.68 -9.19
CA GLY A 356 15.03 9.34 -9.77
C GLY A 356 14.89 9.37 -11.29
N LYS A 357 13.93 10.12 -11.83
CA LYS A 357 13.77 10.30 -13.29
C LYS A 357 15.02 10.86 -13.97
N ILE A 358 15.70 11.84 -13.35
CA ILE A 358 16.92 12.43 -13.90
C ILE A 358 18.04 11.39 -13.99
N ILE A 359 18.22 10.56 -12.96
CA ILE A 359 19.24 9.51 -12.98
C ILE A 359 18.92 8.48 -14.05
N PHE A 360 17.65 8.04 -14.17
CA PHE A 360 17.22 7.11 -15.22
C PHE A 360 17.25 7.72 -16.64
N GLY A 361 17.42 9.02 -16.77
CA GLY A 361 17.37 9.68 -18.07
C GLY A 361 15.97 9.68 -18.70
N SER A 362 14.91 9.50 -17.90
CA SER A 362 13.49 9.53 -18.32
C SER A 362 12.83 10.88 -18.02
N GLU A 363 13.59 11.85 -17.54
CA GLU A 363 13.17 13.21 -17.26
C GLU A 363 12.76 13.98 -18.52
N ASN A 364 11.85 14.91 -18.34
CA ASN A 364 11.44 15.85 -19.37
C ASN A 364 11.61 17.32 -18.92
N GLY A 365 11.32 18.28 -19.80
CA GLY A 365 11.48 19.68 -19.46
C GLY A 365 10.61 20.16 -18.31
N LYS A 366 9.42 19.56 -18.13
CA LYS A 366 8.53 19.87 -16.98
C LYS A 366 9.09 19.32 -15.68
N ASP A 367 9.72 18.15 -15.69
CA ASP A 367 10.35 17.57 -14.50
C ASP A 367 11.50 18.48 -14.00
N LEU A 368 12.33 19.01 -14.91
CA LEU A 368 13.38 19.98 -14.54
C LEU A 368 12.79 21.31 -14.05
N THR A 369 11.70 21.78 -14.63
CA THR A 369 11.00 22.98 -14.15
C THR A 369 10.40 22.75 -12.75
N ALA A 370 9.84 21.57 -12.47
CA ALA A 370 9.34 21.17 -11.16
C ALA A 370 10.50 21.09 -10.14
N LEU A 371 11.65 20.52 -10.51
CA LEU A 371 12.86 20.52 -9.67
C LEU A 371 13.32 21.94 -9.34
N LYS A 372 13.38 22.84 -10.34
CA LYS A 372 13.73 24.26 -10.12
C LYS A 372 12.80 24.91 -9.09
N LYS A 373 11.48 24.73 -9.22
CA LYS A 373 10.49 25.27 -8.28
C LYS A 373 10.68 24.68 -6.88
N THR A 374 10.92 23.39 -6.78
CA THR A 374 11.19 22.70 -5.51
C THR A 374 12.43 23.24 -4.82
N ILE A 375 13.55 23.40 -5.54
CA ILE A 375 14.79 23.97 -4.98
C ILE A 375 14.55 25.40 -4.51
N LYS A 376 13.83 26.22 -5.28
CA LYS A 376 13.50 27.59 -4.88
C LYS A 376 12.71 27.60 -3.57
N SER A 377 11.63 26.82 -3.48
CA SER A 377 10.82 26.73 -2.26
C SER A 377 11.63 26.18 -1.09
N ALA A 378 12.50 25.20 -1.31
CA ALA A 378 13.38 24.66 -0.29
C ALA A 378 14.34 25.72 0.27
N VAL A 379 14.95 26.54 -0.57
CA VAL A 379 15.81 27.66 -0.13
C VAL A 379 15.00 28.71 0.65
N GLU A 380 13.73 28.97 0.28
CA GLU A 380 12.83 29.81 1.05
C GLU A 380 12.55 29.21 2.44
N ILE A 381 12.26 27.90 2.52
CA ILE A 381 12.10 27.17 3.78
C ILE A 381 13.36 27.26 4.64
N MET A 382 14.55 27.08 4.06
CA MET A 382 15.83 27.22 4.78
C MET A 382 15.99 28.63 5.38
N LYS A 383 15.58 29.67 4.66
CA LYS A 383 15.61 31.05 5.16
C LYS A 383 14.62 31.30 6.29
N ILE A 384 13.41 30.72 6.21
CA ILE A 384 12.39 30.81 7.27
C ILE A 384 12.88 30.15 8.56
N LEU A 385 13.48 28.96 8.45
CA LEU A 385 14.00 28.22 9.59
C LEU A 385 15.34 28.78 10.13
N GLY A 386 16.06 29.55 9.36
CA GLY A 386 17.25 30.29 9.79
C GLY A 386 18.34 29.42 10.39
N ASN A 387 18.77 29.72 11.61
CA ASN A 387 19.87 29.02 12.30
C ASN A 387 19.45 27.74 13.04
N THR A 388 18.33 27.13 12.70
CA THR A 388 17.93 25.85 13.27
C THR A 388 18.78 24.70 12.74
N ASP A 389 18.81 23.58 13.44
CA ASP A 389 19.60 22.40 13.04
C ASP A 389 18.95 21.60 11.88
N PHE A 390 17.78 21.98 11.40
CA PHE A 390 17.05 21.20 10.39
C PHE A 390 17.83 21.02 9.08
N PHE A 391 18.60 22.03 8.66
CA PHE A 391 19.40 22.02 7.43
C PHE A 391 20.90 22.23 7.66
N LYS A 392 21.42 21.88 8.86
CA LYS A 392 22.79 22.16 9.27
C LYS A 392 23.86 21.71 8.26
N ASP A 393 23.63 20.58 7.59
CA ASP A 393 24.59 19.95 6.68
C ASP A 393 24.28 20.24 5.19
N ILE A 394 23.29 21.08 4.89
CA ILE A 394 22.89 21.39 3.51
C ILE A 394 23.54 22.71 3.05
N ASP A 395 24.39 22.65 2.01
CA ASP A 395 24.99 23.84 1.40
C ASP A 395 24.02 24.52 0.43
N ALA A 396 23.50 25.68 0.83
CA ALA A 396 22.60 26.48 0.02
C ALA A 396 23.24 26.99 -1.29
N ASN A 397 24.59 27.12 -1.37
CA ASN A 397 25.25 27.56 -2.60
C ASN A 397 25.15 26.50 -3.69
N ILE A 398 25.31 25.23 -3.34
CA ILE A 398 25.14 24.11 -4.28
C ILE A 398 23.71 24.05 -4.78
N LEU A 399 22.73 24.23 -3.89
CA LEU A 399 21.30 24.29 -4.30
C LEU A 399 21.05 25.47 -5.24
N PHE A 400 21.65 26.61 -5.00
CA PHE A 400 21.56 27.75 -5.89
C PHE A 400 22.23 27.48 -7.25
N GLU A 401 23.33 26.75 -7.29
CA GLU A 401 23.97 26.29 -8.53
C GLU A 401 23.03 25.39 -9.32
N CYS A 402 22.41 24.36 -8.69
CA CYS A 402 21.40 23.51 -9.32
C CYS A 402 20.22 24.33 -9.87
N TYR A 403 19.72 25.28 -9.09
CA TYR A 403 18.66 26.19 -9.52
C TYR A 403 19.09 26.96 -10.78
N LYS A 404 20.29 27.54 -10.78
CA LYS A 404 20.82 28.34 -11.86
C LYS A 404 21.05 27.54 -13.14
N ILE A 405 21.59 26.32 -13.03
CA ILE A 405 21.75 25.41 -14.17
C ILE A 405 20.42 25.24 -14.92
N ILE A 406 19.31 25.05 -14.21
CA ILE A 406 18.00 24.84 -14.83
C ILE A 406 17.42 26.19 -15.30
N ASP A 407 17.55 27.22 -14.46
CA ASP A 407 16.97 28.55 -14.78
C ASP A 407 17.61 29.18 -16.00
N ASP A 408 18.91 29.09 -16.20
CA ASP A 408 19.62 29.64 -17.36
C ASP A 408 19.34 28.86 -18.65
N SER A 409 18.99 27.55 -18.54
CA SER A 409 18.94 26.65 -19.69
C SER A 409 17.53 26.26 -20.15
N ILE A 410 16.59 26.03 -19.26
CA ILE A 410 15.28 25.39 -19.55
C ILE A 410 14.17 26.46 -19.59
N LYS A 411 13.32 26.42 -20.62
CA LYS A 411 12.13 27.26 -20.73
C LYS A 411 11.08 26.94 -19.65
N GLU A 412 10.34 27.91 -19.17
CA GLU A 412 9.25 27.72 -18.20
C GLU A 412 8.10 26.87 -18.76
N ASP A 413 7.80 27.03 -20.05
CA ASP A 413 6.75 26.36 -20.80
C ASP A 413 7.30 25.16 -21.61
N ALA A 414 8.38 24.54 -21.15
CA ALA A 414 9.02 23.42 -21.81
C ALA A 414 7.99 22.31 -22.14
N PRO A 415 8.03 21.74 -23.36
CA PRO A 415 7.13 20.68 -23.75
C PRO A 415 7.40 19.38 -22.99
N PHE A 416 6.43 18.47 -23.02
CA PHE A 416 6.58 17.14 -22.42
C PHE A 416 7.60 16.27 -23.20
N SER A 417 7.54 16.33 -24.54
CA SER A 417 8.42 15.52 -25.40
C SER A 417 9.78 16.19 -25.54
N VAL A 418 10.84 15.48 -25.12
CA VAL A 418 12.24 15.94 -25.23
C VAL A 418 12.73 15.92 -26.69
N ARG A 419 12.12 15.11 -27.57
CA ARG A 419 12.53 14.92 -28.95
C ARG A 419 11.91 15.93 -29.93
N GLU A 420 10.90 16.69 -29.51
CA GLU A 420 10.22 17.65 -30.40
C GLU A 420 10.86 19.04 -30.39
N GLY A 421 11.88 19.26 -29.59
CA GLY A 421 12.55 20.55 -29.41
C GLY A 421 11.71 21.55 -28.63
N GLY A 422 12.20 22.81 -28.55
CA GLY A 422 11.50 23.86 -27.84
C GLY A 422 11.76 23.91 -26.34
N ILE A 423 12.73 23.17 -25.82
CA ILE A 423 13.05 23.04 -24.40
C ILE A 423 14.06 24.08 -23.92
N ILE A 424 15.10 24.32 -24.70
CA ILE A 424 16.25 25.15 -24.32
C ILE A 424 15.91 26.65 -24.51
N LYS A 425 16.27 27.47 -23.52
CA LYS A 425 16.14 28.96 -23.61
C LYS A 425 16.99 29.55 -24.72
N SER A 426 16.54 30.67 -25.28
CA SER A 426 17.36 31.49 -26.16
C SER A 426 18.46 32.16 -25.36
N GLY A 427 19.65 32.24 -25.90
CA GLY A 427 20.84 32.79 -25.22
C GLY A 427 21.65 31.77 -24.44
N TYR A 428 21.20 30.49 -24.35
CA TYR A 428 21.95 29.46 -23.66
C TYR A 428 23.09 28.86 -24.52
N ASN A 429 22.85 28.71 -25.84
CA ASN A 429 23.83 28.12 -26.76
C ASN A 429 23.82 28.93 -28.08
N GLU A 430 24.98 29.43 -28.47
CA GLU A 430 25.13 30.32 -29.67
C GLU A 430 24.78 29.54 -30.95
N GLU A 431 25.24 28.33 -31.14
CA GLU A 431 24.95 27.50 -32.34
C GLU A 431 23.44 27.27 -32.48
N LEU A 432 22.76 26.93 -31.39
CA LEU A 432 21.31 26.75 -31.40
C LEU A 432 20.54 27.99 -31.80
N ASP A 433 20.96 29.15 -31.30
CA ASP A 433 20.35 30.43 -31.61
C ASP A 433 20.61 30.89 -33.05
N GLU A 434 21.80 30.60 -33.60
CA GLU A 434 22.09 30.81 -35.02
C GLU A 434 21.15 30.00 -35.91
N ILE A 435 20.97 28.69 -35.62
CA ILE A 435 20.09 27.84 -36.42
C ILE A 435 18.62 28.25 -36.28
N ARG A 436 18.18 28.69 -35.11
CA ARG A 436 16.85 29.27 -34.88
C ARG A 436 16.61 30.53 -35.66
N ASN A 437 17.61 31.41 -35.71
CA ASN A 437 17.57 32.63 -36.49
C ASN A 437 17.45 32.36 -37.99
N ILE A 438 18.21 31.38 -38.51
CA ILE A 438 18.07 30.93 -39.90
C ILE A 438 16.66 30.45 -40.17
N MET A 439 16.08 29.65 -39.26
CA MET A 439 14.73 29.11 -39.41
C MET A 439 13.64 30.23 -39.31
N ASN A 440 13.84 31.25 -38.47
CA ASN A 440 12.89 32.37 -38.31
C ASN A 440 12.98 33.36 -39.48
N SER A 441 14.18 33.69 -39.92
CA SER A 441 14.41 34.52 -41.13
C SER A 441 13.79 33.88 -42.36
N GLY A 442 13.68 32.59 -42.33
CA GLY A 442 13.03 31.87 -43.39
C GLY A 442 11.53 32.07 -43.54
N LYS A 443 10.80 32.39 -42.48
CA LYS A 443 9.39 32.79 -42.63
C LYS A 443 9.24 34.09 -43.40
N ASP A 444 10.13 35.06 -43.17
CA ASP A 444 10.16 36.31 -43.89
C ASP A 444 10.54 36.11 -45.35
N PHE A 445 11.45 35.14 -45.62
CA PHE A 445 11.85 34.77 -46.97
C PHE A 445 10.69 34.11 -47.76
N LEU A 446 9.86 33.27 -47.11
CA LEU A 446 8.64 32.73 -47.75
C LEU A 446 7.64 33.83 -48.14
N LEU A 447 7.46 34.83 -47.30
CA LEU A 447 6.60 35.98 -47.60
C LEU A 447 7.20 36.80 -48.76
N ASP A 448 8.51 36.93 -48.81
CA ASP A 448 9.22 37.61 -49.90
C ASP A 448 9.11 36.85 -51.22
N ILE A 449 9.29 35.51 -51.18
CA ILE A 449 9.01 34.67 -52.37
C ILE A 449 7.55 34.80 -52.80
N GLU A 450 6.61 34.74 -51.87
CA GLU A 450 5.16 34.85 -52.20
C GLU A 450 4.87 36.20 -52.85
N GLN A 451 5.44 37.27 -52.38
CA GLN A 451 5.26 38.62 -52.94
C GLN A 451 5.95 38.72 -54.29
N ARG A 452 7.20 38.31 -54.45
CA ARG A 452 7.91 38.34 -55.74
C ARG A 452 7.22 37.54 -56.84
N GLU A 453 6.74 36.34 -56.47
CA GLU A 453 6.06 35.46 -57.41
C GLU A 453 4.65 36.02 -57.76
N ARG A 454 3.97 36.68 -56.84
CA ARG A 454 2.73 37.41 -57.15
C ARG A 454 2.96 38.56 -58.13
N GLU A 455 4.04 39.33 -57.94
CA GLU A 455 4.42 40.44 -58.84
C GLU A 455 4.83 39.92 -60.23
N ALA A 456 5.65 38.85 -60.26
CA ALA A 456 6.15 38.28 -61.50
C ALA A 456 5.07 37.59 -62.32
N THR A 457 4.11 36.89 -61.67
CA THR A 457 3.04 36.16 -62.38
C THR A 457 1.76 36.98 -62.57
N GLY A 458 1.58 38.08 -61.81
CA GLY A 458 0.33 38.84 -61.80
C GLY A 458 -0.83 38.15 -61.09
N ILE A 459 -0.63 37.00 -60.46
CA ILE A 459 -1.66 36.22 -59.79
C ILE A 459 -1.84 36.75 -58.34
N ARG A 460 -2.81 37.62 -58.14
CA ARG A 460 -3.03 38.30 -56.85
C ARG A 460 -3.38 37.36 -55.69
N ASN A 461 -4.01 36.23 -55.96
CA ASN A 461 -4.50 35.28 -54.93
C ASN A 461 -3.55 34.09 -54.71
N MET A 462 -2.33 34.16 -55.22
CA MET A 462 -1.30 33.14 -54.98
C MET A 462 -0.94 33.12 -53.49
N LYS A 463 -0.83 31.89 -52.90
CA LYS A 463 -0.39 31.64 -51.53
C LYS A 463 0.56 30.50 -51.48
N ILE A 464 1.61 30.62 -50.72
CA ILE A 464 2.46 29.50 -50.33
C ILE A 464 1.84 28.86 -49.13
N LYS A 465 1.58 27.54 -49.22
CA LYS A 465 1.01 26.71 -48.16
C LYS A 465 1.94 25.54 -47.89
N PHE A 466 1.76 24.91 -46.70
CA PHE A 466 2.47 23.71 -46.29
C PHE A 466 1.52 22.53 -46.12
N ASN A 467 1.98 21.37 -46.51
CA ASN A 467 1.29 20.10 -46.29
C ASN A 467 2.31 19.04 -45.90
N LYS A 468 2.04 18.21 -44.87
CA LYS A 468 2.96 17.18 -44.35
C LYS A 468 3.42 16.17 -45.43
N VAL A 469 2.60 15.93 -46.46
CA VAL A 469 2.90 14.93 -47.52
C VAL A 469 3.70 15.55 -48.67
N PHE A 470 3.39 16.81 -49.02
CA PHE A 470 3.92 17.49 -50.24
C PHE A 470 4.91 18.61 -49.93
N GLY A 471 5.10 18.95 -48.64
CA GLY A 471 5.92 20.06 -48.23
C GLY A 471 5.34 21.43 -48.52
N TYR A 472 6.19 22.45 -48.79
CA TYR A 472 5.75 23.75 -49.22
C TYR A 472 5.34 23.75 -50.69
N PHE A 473 4.22 24.38 -51.01
CA PHE A 473 3.70 24.49 -52.38
C PHE A 473 2.98 25.82 -52.61
N ILE A 474 2.98 26.25 -53.86
CA ILE A 474 2.21 27.38 -54.35
C ILE A 474 0.87 26.84 -54.84
N GLU A 475 -0.24 27.33 -54.29
CA GLU A 475 -1.58 26.96 -54.72
C GLU A 475 -2.16 27.98 -55.65
N ILE A 476 -2.48 27.56 -56.89
CA ILE A 476 -3.03 28.40 -57.96
C ILE A 476 -4.39 27.87 -58.34
N THR A 477 -5.41 28.72 -58.39
CA THR A 477 -6.75 28.38 -58.81
C THR A 477 -6.81 28.11 -60.33
N LYS A 478 -7.70 27.22 -60.77
CA LYS A 478 -7.86 26.83 -62.18
C LYS A 478 -8.07 28.03 -63.10
N ALA A 479 -8.64 29.13 -62.62
CA ALA A 479 -8.85 30.35 -63.39
C ALA A 479 -7.55 31.09 -63.80
N ASN A 480 -6.44 30.78 -63.17
CA ASN A 480 -5.16 31.48 -63.40
C ASN A 480 -4.07 30.53 -63.95
N LEU A 481 -4.44 29.34 -64.43
CA LEU A 481 -3.44 28.35 -64.90
C LEU A 481 -2.65 28.84 -66.14
N ASP A 482 -3.26 29.65 -66.99
CA ASP A 482 -2.62 30.23 -68.18
C ASP A 482 -1.53 31.27 -67.82
N MET A 483 -1.49 31.72 -66.57
CA MET A 483 -0.46 32.65 -66.05
C MET A 483 0.68 31.94 -65.32
N VAL A 484 0.65 30.60 -65.24
CA VAL A 484 1.69 29.81 -64.53
C VAL A 484 2.98 29.76 -65.38
N PRO A 485 4.13 30.17 -64.83
CA PRO A 485 5.40 30.11 -65.56
C PRO A 485 5.84 28.69 -65.86
N GLU A 486 6.55 28.47 -66.94
CA GLU A 486 7.04 27.13 -67.37
C GLU A 486 7.97 26.45 -66.35
N HIS A 487 8.68 27.25 -65.54
CA HIS A 487 9.59 26.71 -64.52
C HIS A 487 8.92 26.20 -63.26
N TYR A 488 7.60 26.33 -63.15
CA TYR A 488 6.81 25.73 -62.03
C TYR A 488 6.61 24.25 -62.27
N ILE A 489 6.98 23.46 -61.27
CA ILE A 489 6.84 22.02 -61.31
C ILE A 489 5.52 21.64 -60.66
N ARG A 490 4.54 21.08 -61.42
CA ARG A 490 3.27 20.62 -60.90
C ARG A 490 3.43 19.42 -60.02
N LYS A 491 2.90 19.48 -58.79
CA LYS A 491 2.92 18.39 -57.80
C LYS A 491 1.58 17.69 -57.64
N GLN A 492 0.46 18.42 -57.70
CA GLN A 492 -0.84 17.83 -57.52
C GLN A 492 -1.92 18.68 -58.20
N THR A 493 -2.94 17.99 -58.78
CA THR A 493 -4.16 18.64 -59.32
C THR A 493 -5.32 18.37 -58.36
N LEU A 494 -6.04 19.44 -57.98
CA LEU A 494 -7.22 19.39 -57.15
C LEU A 494 -8.44 19.79 -57.98
N SER A 495 -9.65 19.66 -57.41
CA SER A 495 -10.89 20.01 -58.09
C SER A 495 -10.94 21.44 -58.57
N ASN A 496 -10.44 22.42 -57.76
CA ASN A 496 -10.51 23.88 -58.00
C ASN A 496 -9.17 24.56 -58.09
N SER A 497 -8.05 23.88 -57.93
CA SER A 497 -6.69 24.47 -57.90
C SER A 497 -5.66 23.43 -58.33
N GLU A 498 -4.47 23.91 -58.64
CA GLU A 498 -3.28 23.07 -58.80
C GLU A 498 -2.18 23.52 -57.86
N ARG A 499 -1.32 22.58 -57.45
CA ARG A 499 -0.22 22.80 -56.53
C ARG A 499 1.11 22.68 -57.29
N TYR A 500 1.91 23.71 -57.11
CA TYR A 500 3.20 23.83 -57.81
C TYR A 500 4.36 24.01 -56.79
N ILE A 501 5.54 23.63 -57.21
CA ILE A 501 6.79 23.90 -56.46
C ILE A 501 7.79 24.58 -57.40
N THR A 502 8.57 25.50 -56.87
CA THR A 502 9.71 26.09 -57.61
C THR A 502 11.02 25.47 -57.07
N PRO A 503 12.10 25.46 -57.87
CA PRO A 503 13.42 25.01 -57.41
C PRO A 503 13.91 25.79 -56.20
N GLU A 504 13.58 27.06 -56.08
CA GLU A 504 13.92 27.93 -54.96
C GLU A 504 13.15 27.52 -53.70
N LEU A 505 11.80 27.32 -53.86
CA LEU A 505 10.97 26.85 -52.76
C LEU A 505 11.40 25.47 -52.26
N LYS A 506 11.81 24.58 -53.12
CA LYS A 506 12.32 23.28 -52.75
C LYS A 506 13.65 23.35 -51.98
N LYS A 507 14.62 24.14 -52.47
CA LYS A 507 15.88 24.36 -51.77
C LYS A 507 15.67 24.95 -50.37
N TYR A 508 14.71 25.83 -50.25
CA TYR A 508 14.33 26.43 -49.00
C TYR A 508 13.69 25.38 -48.06
N GLU A 509 12.76 24.56 -48.54
CA GLU A 509 12.17 23.48 -47.80
C GLU A 509 13.23 22.52 -47.21
N ASP A 510 14.17 22.11 -48.03
CA ASP A 510 15.29 21.26 -47.62
C ASP A 510 16.12 21.91 -46.49
N THR A 511 16.30 23.24 -46.56
CA THR A 511 17.02 24.02 -45.53
C THR A 511 16.24 24.07 -44.22
N ILE A 512 14.93 24.27 -44.26
CA ILE A 512 14.06 24.32 -43.07
C ILE A 512 14.00 22.93 -42.39
N ILE A 513 13.76 21.88 -43.18
CA ILE A 513 13.65 20.52 -42.64
C ILE A 513 14.96 20.12 -41.95
N ASN A 514 16.11 20.40 -42.64
CA ASN A 514 17.43 20.12 -42.07
C ASN A 514 17.70 20.96 -40.81
N SER A 515 17.29 22.26 -40.78
CA SER A 515 17.45 23.10 -39.61
C SER A 515 16.60 22.65 -38.46
N LYS A 516 15.36 22.27 -38.73
CA LYS A 516 14.46 21.71 -37.69
C LYS A 516 15.02 20.45 -37.07
N ALA A 517 15.45 19.47 -37.87
CA ALA A 517 16.06 18.24 -37.39
C ALA A 517 17.34 18.52 -36.56
N LYS A 518 18.17 19.49 -37.01
CA LYS A 518 19.36 19.86 -36.25
C LYS A 518 19.02 20.57 -34.91
N ILE A 519 17.98 21.39 -34.87
CA ILE A 519 17.50 21.99 -33.63
C ILE A 519 17.05 20.93 -32.64
N GLU A 520 16.21 19.98 -33.10
CA GLU A 520 15.68 18.89 -32.28
C GLU A 520 16.82 18.06 -31.70
N ASP A 521 17.82 17.69 -32.51
CA ASP A 521 18.97 16.91 -32.08
C ASP A 521 19.90 17.69 -31.13
N LEU A 522 20.24 18.92 -31.45
CA LEU A 522 21.09 19.78 -30.60
C LEU A 522 20.42 20.07 -29.26
N GLU A 523 19.11 20.39 -29.25
CA GLU A 523 18.37 20.60 -28.00
C GLU A 523 18.33 19.34 -27.15
N TYR A 524 18.19 18.16 -27.76
CA TYR A 524 18.26 16.89 -27.04
C TYR A 524 19.64 16.66 -26.39
N HIS A 525 20.72 16.90 -27.12
CA HIS A 525 22.08 16.79 -26.57
C HIS A 525 22.35 17.79 -25.44
N LEU A 526 21.96 19.04 -25.60
CA LEU A 526 22.09 20.06 -24.56
C LEU A 526 21.24 19.70 -23.32
N PHE A 527 20.04 19.16 -23.52
CA PHE A 527 19.19 18.72 -22.42
C PHE A 527 19.85 17.59 -21.63
N LYS A 528 20.45 16.61 -22.31
CA LYS A 528 21.18 15.51 -21.65
C LYS A 528 22.45 15.99 -20.94
N GLU A 529 23.15 17.00 -21.46
CA GLU A 529 24.28 17.63 -20.78
C GLU A 529 23.84 18.31 -19.48
N ILE A 530 22.71 19.06 -19.52
CA ILE A 530 22.14 19.73 -18.36
C ILE A 530 21.75 18.72 -17.29
N SER A 531 21.07 17.65 -17.68
CA SER A 531 20.70 16.56 -16.78
C SER A 531 21.95 15.88 -16.17
N GLY A 532 23.00 15.70 -16.95
CA GLY A 532 24.31 15.21 -16.49
C GLY A 532 24.91 16.06 -15.37
N LYS A 533 24.93 17.38 -15.55
CA LYS A 533 25.40 18.32 -14.51
C LYS A 533 24.60 18.23 -13.22
N LEU A 534 23.28 18.06 -13.32
CA LEU A 534 22.42 17.89 -12.14
C LEU A 534 22.67 16.57 -11.40
N LYS A 535 23.05 15.50 -12.12
CA LYS A 535 23.42 14.22 -11.51
C LYS A 535 24.63 14.30 -10.57
N GLU A 536 25.57 15.21 -10.83
CA GLU A 536 26.75 15.42 -9.97
C GLU A 536 26.36 15.91 -8.58
N HIS A 537 25.19 16.57 -8.42
CA HIS A 537 24.68 17.08 -7.15
C HIS A 537 23.72 16.11 -6.44
N ARG A 538 23.74 14.84 -6.81
CA ARG A 538 22.85 13.79 -6.33
C ARG A 538 22.75 13.73 -4.81
N LYS A 539 23.89 13.70 -4.12
CA LYS A 539 23.94 13.53 -2.68
C LYS A 539 23.18 14.65 -1.94
N ILE A 540 23.42 15.89 -2.28
CA ILE A 540 22.79 17.02 -1.58
C ILE A 540 21.28 17.09 -1.85
N LEU A 541 20.83 16.73 -3.07
CA LEU A 541 19.40 16.71 -3.41
C LEU A 541 18.66 15.56 -2.66
N SER A 542 19.30 14.42 -2.48
CA SER A 542 18.78 13.32 -1.67
C SER A 542 18.68 13.70 -0.18
N GLU A 543 19.73 14.29 0.39
CA GLU A 543 19.72 14.80 1.75
C GLU A 543 18.65 15.89 1.96
N LEU A 544 18.49 16.78 0.98
CA LEU A 544 17.46 17.81 1.00
C LEU A 544 16.05 17.18 1.06
N ALA A 545 15.79 16.16 0.24
CA ALA A 545 14.52 15.44 0.22
C ALA A 545 14.19 14.81 1.58
N GLU A 546 15.17 14.15 2.20
CA GLU A 546 15.02 13.57 3.55
C GLU A 546 14.68 14.65 4.60
N ARG A 547 15.37 15.82 4.56
CA ARG A 547 15.11 16.93 5.50
C ARG A 547 13.73 17.55 5.28
N LEU A 548 13.33 17.77 4.04
CA LEU A 548 12.01 18.32 3.71
C LEU A 548 10.89 17.37 4.15
N ALA A 549 11.04 16.06 3.91
CA ALA A 549 10.09 15.05 4.37
C ALA A 549 9.97 15.03 5.90
N TYR A 550 11.11 15.14 6.60
CA TYR A 550 11.12 15.19 8.07
C TYR A 550 10.39 16.43 8.60
N ILE A 551 10.69 17.61 8.07
CA ILE A 551 10.05 18.87 8.44
C ILE A 551 8.54 18.79 8.20
N ASP A 552 8.12 18.25 7.05
CA ASP A 552 6.72 18.09 6.70
C ASP A 552 5.97 17.20 7.70
N VAL A 553 6.59 16.09 8.15
CA VAL A 553 6.01 15.23 9.20
C VAL A 553 5.94 15.96 10.55
N MET A 554 6.98 16.70 10.95
CA MET A 554 6.96 17.43 12.23
C MET A 554 5.90 18.54 12.22
N VAL A 555 5.75 19.24 11.10
CA VAL A 555 4.69 20.23 10.88
C VAL A 555 3.31 19.55 10.89
N SER A 556 3.16 18.39 10.25
CA SER A 556 1.95 17.58 10.25
C SER A 556 1.52 17.20 11.67
N PHE A 557 2.45 16.74 12.51
CA PHE A 557 2.19 16.44 13.92
C PHE A 557 1.78 17.68 14.71
N ALA A 558 2.43 18.82 14.47
CA ALA A 558 2.08 20.08 15.13
C ALA A 558 0.66 20.56 14.77
N VAL A 559 0.28 20.44 13.49
CA VAL A 559 -1.06 20.77 13.02
C VAL A 559 -2.11 19.85 13.66
N SER A 560 -1.89 18.54 13.57
CA SER A 560 -2.78 17.56 14.19
C SER A 560 -2.93 17.78 15.70
N ALA A 561 -1.83 18.16 16.37
CA ALA A 561 -1.87 18.44 17.82
C ALA A 561 -2.71 19.67 18.16
N ILE A 562 -2.61 20.74 17.38
CA ILE A 562 -3.35 21.98 17.60
C ILE A 562 -4.83 21.81 17.27
N GLU A 563 -5.13 21.22 16.10
CA GLU A 563 -6.51 21.06 15.65
C GLU A 563 -7.33 20.15 16.58
N ASN A 564 -6.67 19.14 17.18
CA ASN A 564 -7.33 18.14 18.01
C ASN A 564 -7.02 18.29 19.52
N ASP A 565 -6.29 19.35 19.92
CA ASP A 565 -5.89 19.62 21.31
C ASP A 565 -5.21 18.40 21.96
N TYR A 566 -4.11 17.97 21.34
CA TYR A 566 -3.28 16.89 21.84
C TYR A 566 -2.22 17.41 22.79
N ALA A 567 -1.94 16.66 23.84
CA ALA A 567 -0.92 17.00 24.84
C ALA A 567 0.43 16.40 24.49
N LYS A 568 1.52 17.09 24.86
CA LYS A 568 2.88 16.56 24.80
C LYS A 568 3.03 15.44 25.83
N PRO A 569 3.30 14.19 25.42
CA PRO A 569 3.51 13.10 26.37
C PRO A 569 4.94 13.16 26.96
N GLU A 570 5.05 12.83 28.24
CA GLU A 570 6.32 12.53 28.88
C GLU A 570 6.69 11.08 28.60
N MET A 571 7.96 10.83 28.23
CA MET A 571 8.46 9.48 27.99
C MET A 571 9.45 9.08 29.09
N ASN A 572 9.28 7.88 29.64
CA ASN A 572 10.13 7.33 30.68
C ASN A 572 10.63 5.90 30.31
N GLU A 573 11.64 5.42 31.01
CA GLU A 573 12.18 4.05 30.91
C GLU A 573 11.70 3.15 32.07
N GLU A 574 10.90 3.72 32.98
CA GLU A 574 10.34 3.04 34.15
C GLU A 574 9.15 2.16 33.74
N TYR A 575 8.56 1.44 34.69
CA TYR A 575 7.37 0.64 34.42
C TYR A 575 6.09 1.51 34.32
N SER A 576 6.09 2.70 34.91
CA SER A 576 4.91 3.58 35.03
C SER A 576 4.37 4.01 33.67
N PHE A 577 3.06 3.83 33.47
CA PHE A 577 2.34 4.19 32.25
C PHE A 577 1.01 4.80 32.65
N GLU A 578 0.84 6.09 32.42
CA GLU A 578 -0.31 6.87 32.90
C GLU A 578 -0.86 7.77 31.80
N ILE A 579 -2.17 7.68 31.57
CA ILE A 579 -2.93 8.52 30.64
C ILE A 579 -4.08 9.13 31.41
N GLU A 580 -4.16 10.45 31.49
CA GLU A 580 -5.28 11.20 32.03
C GLU A 580 -6.15 11.73 30.89
N GLY A 581 -7.45 11.46 30.95
CA GLY A 581 -8.40 11.94 29.96
C GLY A 581 -8.09 11.50 28.52
N GLY A 582 -7.66 10.25 28.34
CA GLY A 582 -7.33 9.68 27.04
C GLY A 582 -8.55 9.59 26.12
N ARG A 583 -8.31 9.77 24.83
CA ARG A 583 -9.32 9.75 23.77
C ARG A 583 -8.83 8.89 22.59
N HIS A 584 -9.75 8.23 21.88
CA HIS A 584 -9.38 7.43 20.71
C HIS A 584 -9.25 8.36 19.49
N PRO A 585 -8.06 8.51 18.88
CA PRO A 585 -7.81 9.55 17.88
C PRO A 585 -8.72 9.46 16.67
N VAL A 586 -9.00 8.25 16.19
CA VAL A 586 -9.85 8.05 15.00
C VAL A 586 -11.33 8.28 15.33
N VAL A 587 -11.81 7.72 16.45
CA VAL A 587 -13.22 7.84 16.82
C VAL A 587 -13.55 9.29 17.17
N GLU A 588 -12.67 9.98 17.91
CA GLU A 588 -12.81 11.40 18.22
C GLU A 588 -12.94 12.25 16.94
N LYS A 589 -12.08 12.01 15.93
CA LYS A 589 -12.14 12.74 14.65
C LYS A 589 -13.43 12.47 13.87
N LEU A 590 -14.04 11.28 14.05
CA LEU A 590 -15.30 10.90 13.37
C LEU A 590 -16.56 11.47 14.03
N ILE A 591 -16.65 11.42 15.38
CA ILE A 591 -17.88 11.81 16.09
C ILE A 591 -17.80 13.24 16.66
N GLY A 592 -16.63 13.84 16.68
CA GLY A 592 -16.35 15.11 17.32
C GLY A 592 -15.91 14.96 18.79
N ARG A 593 -15.05 15.87 19.24
CA ARG A 593 -14.45 15.84 20.57
C ARG A 593 -15.47 15.99 21.70
N THR A 594 -16.49 16.80 21.52
CA THR A 594 -17.54 17.06 22.53
C THR A 594 -18.38 15.84 22.84
N ASP A 595 -18.48 14.93 21.86
CA ASP A 595 -19.32 13.73 21.98
C ASP A 595 -18.52 12.49 22.42
N TYR A 596 -17.19 12.64 22.53
CA TYR A 596 -16.31 11.57 22.97
C TYR A 596 -16.12 11.60 24.48
N VAL A 597 -16.35 10.47 25.16
CA VAL A 597 -16.08 10.30 26.58
C VAL A 597 -14.63 9.86 26.80
N SER A 598 -13.83 10.73 27.41
CA SER A 598 -12.42 10.45 27.72
C SER A 598 -12.31 9.53 28.93
N ASN A 599 -11.26 8.70 28.95
CA ASN A 599 -11.02 7.75 30.02
C ASN A 599 -9.56 7.75 30.47
N ASP A 600 -9.33 7.55 31.76
CA ASP A 600 -8.02 7.41 32.34
C ASP A 600 -7.50 5.97 32.19
N THR A 601 -6.16 5.83 32.18
CA THR A 601 -5.49 4.52 32.16
C THR A 601 -4.24 4.60 33.02
N VAL A 602 -4.07 3.65 33.93
CA VAL A 602 -2.90 3.59 34.81
C VAL A 602 -2.36 2.16 34.84
N PHE A 603 -1.08 2.01 34.53
CA PHE A 603 -0.32 0.80 34.81
C PHE A 603 0.85 1.13 35.72
N THR A 604 0.98 0.37 36.78
CA THR A 604 2.10 0.42 37.73
C THR A 604 2.59 -1.00 37.98
N GLU A 605 3.73 -1.13 38.64
CA GLU A 605 4.20 -2.45 39.09
C GLU A 605 3.15 -3.23 39.91
N LYS A 606 2.22 -2.51 40.57
CA LYS A 606 1.14 -3.13 41.38
C LYS A 606 -0.15 -3.35 40.63
N GLU A 607 -0.36 -2.69 39.51
CA GLU A 607 -1.55 -2.76 38.66
C GLU A 607 -1.10 -2.94 37.21
N SER A 608 -0.65 -4.15 36.86
CA SER A 608 -0.11 -4.45 35.54
C SER A 608 -1.11 -5.13 34.61
N PHE A 609 -2.14 -5.74 35.18
CA PHE A 609 -3.13 -6.51 34.46
C PHE A 609 -4.55 -6.01 34.75
N VAL A 610 -5.24 -5.52 33.75
CA VAL A 610 -6.62 -5.00 33.83
C VAL A 610 -7.56 -6.01 33.23
N VAL A 611 -8.52 -6.50 34.05
CA VAL A 611 -9.69 -7.26 33.57
C VAL A 611 -10.80 -6.25 33.31
N LEU A 612 -11.20 -6.08 32.03
CA LEU A 612 -12.21 -5.12 31.64
C LEU A 612 -13.53 -5.83 31.35
N THR A 613 -14.55 -5.52 32.15
CA THR A 613 -15.88 -6.09 32.02
C THR A 613 -16.90 -5.06 31.53
N GLY A 614 -17.98 -5.53 30.93
CA GLY A 614 -19.06 -4.69 30.44
C GLY A 614 -19.76 -5.30 29.22
N PRO A 615 -20.94 -4.77 28.85
CA PRO A 615 -21.72 -5.27 27.74
C PRO A 615 -21.05 -4.99 26.38
N ASN A 616 -21.45 -5.74 25.34
CA ASN A 616 -21.06 -5.42 23.97
C ASN A 616 -21.63 -4.07 23.55
N MET A 617 -20.97 -3.37 22.64
CA MET A 617 -21.27 -2.01 22.17
C MET A 617 -21.07 -0.89 23.23
N SER A 618 -20.58 -1.22 24.41
CA SER A 618 -20.33 -0.21 25.46
C SER A 618 -19.06 0.61 25.28
N GLY A 619 -18.13 0.17 24.41
CA GLY A 619 -16.87 0.86 24.11
C GLY A 619 -15.60 0.18 24.61
N LYS A 620 -15.66 -1.08 25.11
CA LYS A 620 -14.47 -1.84 25.58
C LYS A 620 -13.34 -1.86 24.56
N SER A 621 -13.62 -2.33 23.34
CA SER A 621 -12.62 -2.44 22.28
C SER A 621 -12.07 -1.08 21.85
N THR A 622 -12.89 -0.02 21.87
CA THR A 622 -12.45 1.35 21.60
C THR A 622 -11.46 1.84 22.66
N TYR A 623 -11.74 1.59 23.94
CA TYR A 623 -10.84 1.95 25.04
C TYR A 623 -9.50 1.21 24.96
N MET A 624 -9.52 -0.08 24.69
CA MET A 624 -8.28 -0.87 24.54
C MET A 624 -7.44 -0.40 23.37
N LYS A 625 -8.05 -0.17 22.20
CA LYS A 625 -7.36 0.39 21.04
C LYS A 625 -6.78 1.77 21.31
N GLN A 626 -7.51 2.62 22.04
CA GLN A 626 -7.06 3.95 22.46
C GLN A 626 -5.72 3.91 23.19
N ILE A 627 -5.54 2.99 24.13
CA ILE A 627 -4.31 2.86 24.93
C ILE A 627 -3.11 2.58 24.01
N ALA A 628 -3.25 1.62 23.11
CA ALA A 628 -2.19 1.27 22.17
C ALA A 628 -1.88 2.40 21.18
N LEU A 629 -2.93 3.06 20.64
CA LEU A 629 -2.75 4.15 19.68
C LEU A 629 -2.04 5.35 20.32
N ILE A 630 -2.44 5.74 21.55
CA ILE A 630 -1.77 6.81 22.30
C ILE A 630 -0.30 6.48 22.51
N SER A 631 0.03 5.26 22.91
CA SER A 631 1.41 4.82 23.11
C SER A 631 2.23 4.83 21.81
N ILE A 632 1.66 4.33 20.70
CA ILE A 632 2.30 4.37 19.38
C ILE A 632 2.55 5.83 18.95
N MET A 633 1.55 6.72 19.08
CA MET A 633 1.69 8.14 18.78
C MET A 633 2.82 8.78 19.57
N ALA A 634 2.93 8.48 20.85
CA ALA A 634 4.01 8.98 21.69
C ALA A 634 5.38 8.48 21.22
N GLN A 635 5.51 7.19 20.91
CA GLN A 635 6.79 6.59 20.49
C GLN A 635 7.23 6.98 19.06
N ILE A 636 6.33 7.45 18.22
CA ILE A 636 6.71 8.05 16.93
C ILE A 636 7.11 9.53 17.06
N GLY A 637 6.94 10.13 18.24
CA GLY A 637 7.25 11.52 18.55
C GLY A 637 6.10 12.50 18.35
N SER A 638 4.88 12.02 18.10
CA SER A 638 3.66 12.83 18.03
C SER A 638 3.16 13.23 19.42
N PHE A 639 2.39 14.29 19.50
CA PHE A 639 1.54 14.58 20.66
C PHE A 639 0.33 13.64 20.64
N VAL A 640 -0.33 13.49 21.79
CA VAL A 640 -1.32 12.44 22.02
C VAL A 640 -2.68 12.98 22.45
N PRO A 641 -3.79 12.32 22.08
CA PRO A 641 -5.15 12.69 22.46
C PRO A 641 -5.41 12.37 23.94
N ALA A 642 -4.86 13.18 24.84
CA ALA A 642 -5.01 13.09 26.29
C ALA A 642 -4.93 14.47 26.91
N LYS A 643 -5.34 14.62 28.19
CA LYS A 643 -5.06 15.81 28.98
C LYS A 643 -3.60 15.82 29.45
N LYS A 644 -3.12 14.66 29.88
CA LYS A 644 -1.75 14.41 30.28
C LYS A 644 -1.40 12.94 30.02
N ALA A 645 -0.16 12.69 29.64
CA ALA A 645 0.35 11.32 29.49
C ALA A 645 1.80 11.24 29.97
N ASN A 646 2.11 10.21 30.79
CA ASN A 646 3.45 9.83 31.17
C ASN A 646 3.61 8.33 30.84
N LEU A 647 4.39 8.01 29.83
CA LEU A 647 4.35 6.71 29.19
C LEU A 647 5.73 6.05 29.24
N SER A 648 5.76 4.80 29.68
CA SER A 648 6.91 3.95 29.49
C SER A 648 7.01 3.49 28.04
N VAL A 649 8.25 3.26 27.60
CA VAL A 649 8.50 2.70 26.27
C VAL A 649 8.01 1.25 26.19
N ILE A 650 7.18 0.98 25.20
CA ILE A 650 6.68 -0.36 24.88
C ILE A 650 7.55 -0.97 23.79
N ASP A 651 8.04 -2.18 24.03
CA ASP A 651 8.89 -2.90 23.07
C ASP A 651 8.07 -3.71 22.03
N LYS A 652 6.89 -4.21 22.43
CA LYS A 652 6.01 -4.97 21.55
C LYS A 652 4.55 -4.64 21.81
N TYR A 653 3.83 -4.43 20.74
CA TYR A 653 2.37 -4.29 20.74
C TYR A 653 1.74 -5.60 20.26
N LEU A 654 1.01 -6.26 21.13
CA LEU A 654 0.43 -7.58 20.89
C LEU A 654 -1.07 -7.53 21.10
N THR A 655 -1.84 -7.77 20.05
CA THR A 655 -3.29 -7.63 20.12
C THR A 655 -4.02 -8.85 19.60
N ARG A 656 -5.08 -9.25 20.30
CA ARG A 656 -6.11 -10.17 19.84
C ARG A 656 -7.45 -9.47 20.01
N ILE A 657 -7.98 -8.89 18.90
CA ILE A 657 -9.22 -8.10 18.89
C ILE A 657 -10.11 -8.58 17.76
N GLY A 658 -11.33 -9.02 18.10
CA GLY A 658 -12.35 -9.49 17.14
C GLY A 658 -12.05 -10.87 16.53
N ALA A 659 -13.06 -11.52 15.96
CA ALA A 659 -12.92 -12.75 15.16
C ALA A 659 -12.79 -12.35 13.68
N SER A 660 -11.71 -12.70 13.03
CA SER A 660 -11.64 -12.75 11.57
C SER A 660 -11.94 -14.18 11.15
N ASP A 661 -13.08 -14.40 10.52
CA ASP A 661 -13.36 -15.67 9.84
C ASP A 661 -12.43 -15.76 8.63
N ASP A 662 -11.34 -16.49 8.75
CA ASP A 662 -10.48 -16.81 7.60
C ASP A 662 -11.00 -18.09 6.93
N ILE A 663 -12.06 -17.92 6.13
CA ILE A 663 -12.72 -19.02 5.39
C ILE A 663 -11.73 -19.70 4.42
N LEU A 664 -10.69 -19.00 4.02
CA LEU A 664 -9.72 -19.48 3.02
C LEU A 664 -8.77 -20.57 3.58
N THR A 665 -8.46 -20.52 4.87
CA THR A 665 -7.55 -21.50 5.49
C THR A 665 -8.24 -22.76 5.98
N GLY A 666 -9.60 -22.81 6.00
CA GLY A 666 -10.37 -23.92 6.50
C GLY A 666 -10.16 -24.24 8.00
N GLN A 667 -9.47 -23.34 8.72
CA GLN A 667 -9.25 -23.49 10.16
C GLN A 667 -10.47 -22.99 10.94
N SER A 668 -10.79 -23.68 12.04
CA SER A 668 -11.80 -23.22 12.98
C SER A 668 -11.40 -21.86 13.56
N THR A 669 -12.38 -20.94 13.72
CA THR A 669 -12.18 -19.63 14.36
C THR A 669 -11.48 -19.73 15.72
N PHE A 670 -11.78 -20.79 16.48
CA PHE A 670 -11.13 -21.09 17.76
C PHE A 670 -9.64 -21.47 17.59
N MET A 671 -9.28 -22.23 16.54
CA MET A 671 -7.89 -22.60 16.28
C MET A 671 -7.06 -21.36 15.89
N VAL A 672 -7.61 -20.49 15.07
CA VAL A 672 -6.96 -19.21 14.71
C VAL A 672 -6.75 -18.36 15.97
N GLU A 673 -7.79 -18.24 16.81
CA GLU A 673 -7.71 -17.52 18.07
C GLU A 673 -6.60 -18.07 18.97
N MET A 674 -6.54 -19.39 19.16
CA MET A 674 -5.51 -20.01 20.00
C MET A 674 -4.10 -19.86 19.42
N SER A 675 -3.95 -19.87 18.11
CA SER A 675 -2.66 -19.60 17.44
C SER A 675 -2.20 -18.16 17.67
N GLU A 676 -3.10 -17.18 17.57
CA GLU A 676 -2.80 -15.76 17.86
C GLU A 676 -2.39 -15.58 19.33
N VAL A 677 -3.14 -16.18 20.27
CA VAL A 677 -2.81 -16.13 21.70
C VAL A 677 -1.48 -16.82 21.99
N SER A 678 -1.22 -17.99 21.39
CA SER A 678 0.06 -18.68 21.53
C SER A 678 1.23 -17.80 21.06
N ASN A 679 1.08 -17.12 19.94
CA ASN A 679 2.08 -16.16 19.44
C ASN A 679 2.31 -15.01 20.44
N ILE A 680 1.25 -14.48 21.04
CA ILE A 680 1.34 -13.44 22.07
C ILE A 680 2.14 -13.96 23.26
N LEU A 681 1.77 -15.12 23.82
CA LEU A 681 2.40 -15.66 25.03
C LEU A 681 3.87 -16.02 24.85
N ASN A 682 4.25 -16.49 23.67
CA ASN A 682 5.62 -16.87 23.34
C ASN A 682 6.54 -15.66 23.05
N ASN A 683 6.00 -14.53 22.63
CA ASN A 683 6.79 -13.38 22.22
C ASN A 683 6.73 -12.20 23.17
N ALA A 684 5.76 -12.14 24.09
CA ALA A 684 5.62 -11.04 25.02
C ALA A 684 6.80 -10.94 26.03
N THR A 685 7.12 -9.72 26.41
CA THR A 685 8.12 -9.37 27.44
C THR A 685 7.45 -8.52 28.53
N GLU A 686 8.14 -8.26 29.62
CA GLU A 686 7.66 -7.37 30.68
C GLU A 686 7.36 -5.94 30.17
N LYS A 687 8.05 -5.49 29.10
CA LYS A 687 7.84 -4.16 28.49
C LYS A 687 6.75 -4.14 27.41
N SER A 688 6.11 -5.26 27.15
CA SER A 688 5.08 -5.35 26.11
C SER A 688 3.74 -4.77 26.59
N LEU A 689 2.91 -4.36 25.62
CA LEU A 689 1.49 -4.04 25.82
C LEU A 689 0.65 -5.13 25.16
N ILE A 690 -0.12 -5.85 25.98
CA ILE A 690 -0.98 -6.94 25.52
C ILE A 690 -2.46 -6.49 25.59
N ILE A 691 -3.19 -6.68 24.50
CA ILE A 691 -4.63 -6.40 24.40
C ILE A 691 -5.35 -7.67 23.97
N LEU A 692 -6.19 -8.19 24.85
CA LEU A 692 -7.01 -9.38 24.62
C LEU A 692 -8.48 -9.02 24.65
N ASP A 693 -9.22 -9.33 23.61
CA ASP A 693 -10.66 -9.09 23.51
C ASP A 693 -11.42 -10.40 23.33
N GLU A 694 -12.22 -10.77 24.33
CA GLU A 694 -13.14 -11.90 24.32
C GLU A 694 -12.50 -13.28 24.01
N VAL A 695 -11.31 -13.55 24.54
CA VAL A 695 -10.61 -14.82 24.35
C VAL A 695 -11.36 -15.98 25.00
N GLY A 696 -11.46 -17.11 24.30
CA GLY A 696 -12.13 -18.33 24.75
C GLY A 696 -13.58 -18.46 24.29
N ARG A 697 -14.07 -17.56 23.44
CA ARG A 697 -15.47 -17.53 22.98
C ARG A 697 -15.86 -18.59 21.96
N GLY A 698 -14.87 -19.15 21.28
CA GLY A 698 -15.03 -20.14 20.20
C GLY A 698 -15.25 -21.59 20.67
N THR A 699 -15.42 -21.83 21.98
CA THR A 699 -15.61 -23.15 22.57
C THR A 699 -16.69 -23.17 23.66
N SER A 700 -16.84 -24.26 24.40
CA SER A 700 -17.80 -24.31 25.53
C SER A 700 -17.45 -23.27 26.59
N THR A 701 -18.44 -22.74 27.29
CA THR A 701 -18.23 -21.69 28.31
C THR A 701 -17.22 -22.12 29.38
N THR A 702 -17.29 -23.38 29.82
CA THR A 702 -16.40 -23.91 30.84
C THR A 702 -14.95 -24.01 30.38
N ASP A 703 -14.73 -24.47 29.13
CA ASP A 703 -13.40 -24.55 28.55
C ASP A 703 -12.86 -23.14 28.30
N GLY A 704 -13.71 -22.25 27.78
CA GLY A 704 -13.34 -20.85 27.52
C GLY A 704 -12.87 -20.11 28.77
N VAL A 705 -13.63 -20.21 29.87
CA VAL A 705 -13.26 -19.65 31.18
C VAL A 705 -11.95 -20.25 31.69
N SER A 706 -11.80 -21.57 31.58
CA SER A 706 -10.59 -22.25 32.06
C SER A 706 -9.35 -21.80 31.32
N ILE A 707 -9.43 -21.69 29.98
CA ILE A 707 -8.34 -21.22 29.14
C ILE A 707 -8.02 -19.74 29.41
N ALA A 708 -9.05 -18.88 29.45
CA ALA A 708 -8.88 -17.47 29.72
C ALA A 708 -8.24 -17.20 31.09
N THR A 709 -8.65 -17.94 32.11
CA THR A 709 -8.06 -17.89 33.45
C THR A 709 -6.59 -18.30 33.43
N ALA A 710 -6.27 -19.44 32.80
CA ALA A 710 -4.90 -19.94 32.69
C ALA A 710 -3.98 -18.97 31.92
N ILE A 711 -4.46 -18.36 30.83
CA ILE A 711 -3.76 -17.31 30.09
C ILE A 711 -3.46 -16.10 31.00
N SER A 712 -4.46 -15.63 31.74
CA SER A 712 -4.32 -14.51 32.67
C SER A 712 -3.27 -14.78 33.75
N MET A 713 -3.30 -15.98 34.33
CA MET A 713 -2.31 -16.43 35.31
C MET A 713 -0.91 -16.51 34.72
N TYR A 714 -0.78 -17.04 33.49
CA TYR A 714 0.51 -17.15 32.82
C TYR A 714 1.12 -15.79 32.51
N ILE A 715 0.32 -14.85 32.00
CA ILE A 715 0.78 -13.49 31.74
C ILE A 715 1.21 -12.82 33.04
N HIS A 716 0.42 -12.95 34.10
CA HIS A 716 0.72 -12.36 35.41
C HIS A 716 2.01 -12.94 36.01
N ASP A 717 2.14 -14.29 36.11
CA ASP A 717 3.19 -14.95 36.86
C ASP A 717 4.51 -15.06 36.09
N LYS A 718 4.46 -15.15 34.74
CA LYS A 718 5.63 -15.46 33.89
C LYS A 718 6.09 -14.29 33.03
N ILE A 719 5.19 -13.44 32.56
CA ILE A 719 5.51 -12.38 31.62
C ILE A 719 5.59 -11.01 32.33
N GLY A 720 4.61 -10.65 33.14
CA GLY A 720 4.54 -9.37 33.83
C GLY A 720 4.23 -8.15 32.92
N ALA A 721 3.72 -8.40 31.69
CA ALA A 721 3.42 -7.36 30.72
C ALA A 721 2.19 -6.53 31.10
N LYS A 722 2.18 -5.27 30.65
CA LYS A 722 0.99 -4.42 30.73
C LYS A 722 -0.12 -5.03 29.88
N THR A 723 -1.22 -5.42 30.51
CA THR A 723 -2.28 -6.19 29.88
C THR A 723 -3.65 -5.59 30.10
N VAL A 724 -4.45 -5.48 29.03
CA VAL A 724 -5.90 -5.23 29.12
C VAL A 724 -6.63 -6.40 28.52
N PHE A 725 -7.41 -7.09 29.34
CA PHE A 725 -8.21 -8.23 28.95
C PHE A 725 -9.70 -7.92 29.08
N ALA A 726 -10.35 -7.64 27.94
CA ALA A 726 -11.80 -7.50 27.91
C ALA A 726 -12.47 -8.89 27.87
N THR A 727 -13.44 -9.10 28.73
CA THR A 727 -14.11 -10.40 28.85
C THR A 727 -15.57 -10.26 29.21
N HIS A 728 -16.36 -11.28 28.89
CA HIS A 728 -17.72 -11.49 29.36
C HIS A 728 -17.80 -12.53 30.48
N TYR A 729 -16.66 -13.15 30.82
CA TYR A 729 -16.58 -14.14 31.88
C TYR A 729 -16.46 -13.42 33.22
N HIS A 730 -17.53 -13.45 34.01
CA HIS A 730 -17.55 -12.85 35.36
C HIS A 730 -16.56 -13.55 36.29
N GLU A 731 -16.29 -14.82 36.08
CA GLU A 731 -15.35 -15.62 36.85
C GLU A 731 -13.91 -15.07 36.82
N LEU A 732 -13.54 -14.34 35.74
CA LEU A 732 -12.23 -13.70 35.69
C LEU A 732 -12.11 -12.51 36.65
N THR A 733 -13.22 -11.91 37.11
CA THR A 733 -13.15 -10.85 38.10
C THR A 733 -12.66 -11.31 39.47
N ASP A 734 -12.80 -12.61 39.78
CA ASP A 734 -12.31 -13.21 41.03
C ASP A 734 -10.77 -13.23 41.09
N LEU A 735 -10.07 -13.04 39.96
CA LEU A 735 -8.61 -13.01 39.92
C LEU A 735 -8.02 -11.84 40.72
N GLU A 736 -8.71 -10.72 40.81
CA GLU A 736 -8.31 -9.55 41.63
C GLU A 736 -8.09 -9.95 43.11
N ASN A 737 -8.94 -10.85 43.62
CA ASN A 737 -8.83 -11.33 44.99
C ASN A 737 -7.69 -12.33 45.23
N LYS A 738 -7.19 -12.95 44.14
CA LYS A 738 -6.18 -14.01 44.19
C LYS A 738 -4.78 -13.55 43.79
N PHE A 739 -4.68 -12.48 42.99
CA PHE A 739 -3.43 -12.01 42.41
C PHE A 739 -3.23 -10.50 42.65
N ALA A 740 -2.07 -10.14 43.18
CA ALA A 740 -1.80 -8.77 43.68
C ALA A 740 -1.73 -7.69 42.60
N HIS A 741 -1.49 -8.04 41.35
CA HIS A 741 -1.30 -7.09 40.24
C HIS A 741 -2.45 -7.08 39.24
N ILE A 742 -3.52 -7.85 39.47
CA ILE A 742 -4.73 -7.87 38.65
C ILE A 742 -5.76 -6.93 39.24
N VAL A 743 -6.34 -6.07 38.41
CA VAL A 743 -7.34 -5.08 38.81
C VAL A 743 -8.56 -5.17 37.89
N ASN A 744 -9.74 -5.12 38.46
CA ASN A 744 -10.99 -5.09 37.71
C ASN A 744 -11.39 -3.67 37.35
N TYR A 745 -11.77 -3.52 36.08
CA TYR A 745 -12.43 -2.32 35.58
C TYR A 745 -13.75 -2.68 34.89
N ARG A 746 -14.72 -1.80 34.96
CA ARG A 746 -15.98 -1.95 34.24
C ARG A 746 -16.39 -0.68 33.53
N ILE A 747 -17.25 -0.84 32.56
CA ILE A 747 -17.90 0.28 31.91
C ILE A 747 -19.12 0.66 32.77
N GLU A 748 -19.21 1.95 33.09
CA GLU A 748 -20.31 2.51 33.90
C GLU A 748 -21.62 2.50 33.11
N VAL A 749 -22.65 2.01 33.76
CA VAL A 749 -24.01 1.87 33.21
C VAL A 749 -24.98 2.60 34.10
N ASP A 750 -25.81 3.48 33.54
CA ASP A 750 -26.88 4.16 34.25
C ASP A 750 -28.23 3.49 33.91
N GLU A 751 -28.93 3.04 34.93
CA GLU A 751 -30.27 2.47 34.83
C GLU A 751 -31.33 3.46 35.33
N LYS A 752 -31.97 4.21 34.41
CA LYS A 752 -33.08 5.11 34.74
C LYS A 752 -34.40 4.64 34.11
N GLN A 753 -35.41 4.41 34.93
CA GLN A 753 -36.79 4.06 34.50
C GLN A 753 -36.84 2.83 33.53
N GLY A 754 -36.02 1.81 33.79
CA GLY A 754 -35.97 0.59 32.95
C GLY A 754 -35.34 0.80 31.57
N LYS A 755 -34.62 1.92 31.37
CA LYS A 755 -33.73 2.16 30.22
C LYS A 755 -32.30 2.11 30.70
N VAL A 756 -31.51 1.33 30.03
CA VAL A 756 -30.05 1.21 30.23
C VAL A 756 -29.34 2.18 29.30
N MET A 757 -28.53 3.04 29.89
CA MET A 757 -27.64 3.97 29.18
C MET A 757 -26.19 3.63 29.50
N PHE A 758 -25.37 3.38 28.47
CA PHE A 758 -23.93 3.17 28.63
C PHE A 758 -23.23 4.53 28.67
N LEU A 759 -22.67 4.87 29.83
CA LEU A 759 -22.01 6.16 30.04
C LEU A 759 -20.61 6.21 29.37
N ARG A 760 -20.09 5.06 29.01
CA ARG A 760 -18.75 4.87 28.41
C ARG A 760 -17.60 5.31 29.30
N ASN A 761 -17.84 5.59 30.56
CA ASN A 761 -16.80 5.82 31.58
C ASN A 761 -16.25 4.47 32.05
N ILE A 762 -14.95 4.38 32.20
CA ILE A 762 -14.25 3.23 32.77
C ILE A 762 -14.00 3.50 34.26
N VAL A 763 -14.47 2.62 35.10
CA VAL A 763 -14.35 2.76 36.57
C VAL A 763 -13.81 1.48 37.19
N LYS A 764 -13.10 1.56 38.32
CA LYS A 764 -12.62 0.39 39.06
C LYS A 764 -13.76 -0.47 39.56
N GLY A 765 -13.55 -1.79 39.58
CA GLY A 765 -14.48 -2.81 40.06
C GLY A 765 -15.05 -3.69 38.96
N GLY A 766 -15.55 -4.86 39.34
CA GLY A 766 -16.19 -5.80 38.40
C GLY A 766 -17.62 -5.40 38.04
N ALA A 767 -18.15 -5.92 36.95
CA ALA A 767 -19.57 -5.76 36.61
C ALA A 767 -20.40 -6.89 37.29
N ASP A 768 -21.42 -6.50 38.06
CA ASP A 768 -22.26 -7.42 38.81
C ASP A 768 -23.39 -8.05 37.97
N LYS A 769 -23.71 -7.47 36.81
CA LYS A 769 -24.82 -7.92 35.95
C LYS A 769 -24.43 -8.01 34.49
N SER A 770 -25.03 -8.97 33.78
CA SER A 770 -24.97 -9.03 32.31
C SER A 770 -26.11 -8.19 31.71
N TYR A 771 -25.81 -7.41 30.65
CA TYR A 771 -26.79 -6.52 29.99
C TYR A 771 -27.17 -7.03 28.59
N GLY A 772 -26.99 -8.33 28.29
CA GLY A 772 -27.25 -8.89 26.99
C GLY A 772 -28.68 -8.71 26.49
N ILE A 773 -29.69 -8.87 27.38
CA ILE A 773 -31.08 -8.70 27.02
C ILE A 773 -31.43 -7.23 26.77
N GLU A 774 -30.82 -6.32 27.48
CA GLU A 774 -30.96 -4.88 27.26
C GLU A 774 -30.36 -4.44 25.93
N VAL A 775 -29.22 -4.97 25.56
CA VAL A 775 -28.60 -4.77 24.21
C VAL A 775 -29.49 -5.34 23.12
N ALA A 776 -30.05 -6.56 23.32
CA ALA A 776 -30.99 -7.18 22.38
C ALA A 776 -32.26 -6.29 22.17
N LYS A 777 -32.74 -5.66 23.24
CA LYS A 777 -33.84 -4.69 23.19
C LYS A 777 -33.46 -3.45 22.36
N LEU A 778 -32.24 -2.92 22.52
CA LEU A 778 -31.73 -1.79 21.74
C LEU A 778 -31.56 -2.15 20.27
N ALA A 779 -31.21 -3.40 19.99
CA ALA A 779 -31.11 -3.95 18.63
C ALA A 779 -32.46 -4.18 17.95
N GLY A 780 -33.58 -4.02 18.68
CA GLY A 780 -34.94 -4.12 18.12
C GLY A 780 -35.53 -5.53 18.12
N LEU A 781 -35.06 -6.46 18.96
CA LEU A 781 -35.65 -7.78 19.04
C LEU A 781 -37.14 -7.69 19.47
N PRO A 782 -38.02 -8.61 18.99
CA PRO A 782 -39.42 -8.67 19.39
C PRO A 782 -39.62 -8.73 20.92
N LYS A 783 -40.66 -8.04 21.40
CA LYS A 783 -40.92 -7.92 22.85
C LYS A 783 -41.17 -9.27 23.53
N GLU A 784 -41.81 -10.20 22.83
CA GLU A 784 -42.12 -11.53 23.31
C GLU A 784 -40.82 -12.30 23.63
N ILE A 785 -39.82 -12.25 22.74
CA ILE A 785 -38.49 -12.87 22.93
C ILE A 785 -37.81 -12.26 24.16
N LEU A 786 -37.84 -10.93 24.31
CA LEU A 786 -37.20 -10.24 25.43
C LEU A 786 -37.83 -10.59 26.79
N ILE A 787 -39.18 -10.77 26.83
CA ILE A 787 -39.89 -11.18 28.05
C ILE A 787 -39.50 -12.61 28.42
N GLU A 788 -39.49 -13.51 27.45
CA GLU A 788 -39.15 -14.90 27.71
C GLU A 788 -37.69 -15.06 28.09
N SER A 789 -36.78 -14.38 27.41
CA SER A 789 -35.36 -14.37 27.77
C SER A 789 -35.14 -13.90 29.22
N LYS A 790 -35.87 -12.89 29.70
CA LYS A 790 -35.79 -12.45 31.10
C LYS A 790 -36.26 -13.50 32.11
N LYS A 791 -37.29 -14.25 31.77
CA LYS A 791 -37.77 -15.35 32.62
C LYS A 791 -36.73 -16.49 32.69
N ILE A 792 -36.17 -16.85 31.53
CA ILE A 792 -35.14 -17.90 31.46
C ILE A 792 -33.90 -17.48 32.24
N LEU A 793 -33.43 -16.23 32.07
CA LEU A 793 -32.28 -15.73 32.80
C LEU A 793 -32.47 -15.83 34.31
N LYS A 794 -33.62 -15.36 34.79
CA LYS A 794 -33.94 -15.44 36.23
C LYS A 794 -33.90 -16.85 36.79
N ARG A 795 -34.39 -17.85 36.03
CA ARG A 795 -34.35 -19.27 36.44
C ARG A 795 -32.92 -19.78 36.49
N LEU A 796 -32.06 -19.41 35.51
CA LEU A 796 -30.65 -19.82 35.46
C LEU A 796 -29.85 -19.19 36.62
N GLU A 797 -30.09 -17.94 36.96
CA GLU A 797 -29.43 -17.27 38.07
C GLU A 797 -29.81 -17.89 39.41
N GLN A 798 -31.10 -18.23 39.64
CA GLN A 798 -31.57 -18.91 40.84
C GLN A 798 -30.93 -20.31 40.97
N LYS A 799 -30.76 -21.01 39.84
CA LYS A 799 -30.11 -22.36 39.86
C LYS A 799 -28.62 -22.22 40.22
N LYS A 800 -27.92 -21.18 39.73
CA LYS A 800 -26.52 -20.90 40.08
C LYS A 800 -26.34 -20.58 41.57
N GLU A 801 -27.20 -19.73 42.15
CA GLU A 801 -27.17 -19.39 43.57
C GLU A 801 -27.43 -20.57 44.49
N LEU A 802 -28.33 -21.51 44.08
CA LEU A 802 -28.60 -22.75 44.82
C LEU A 802 -27.38 -23.66 44.82
N ILE A 803 -26.68 -23.80 43.70
CA ILE A 803 -25.49 -24.62 43.59
C ILE A 803 -24.36 -24.01 44.44
N GLU A 804 -24.15 -22.70 44.40
CA GLU A 804 -23.10 -22.02 45.19
C GLU A 804 -23.37 -22.17 46.70
N ARG A 805 -24.61 -22.05 47.16
CA ARG A 805 -25.00 -22.29 48.56
C ARG A 805 -24.79 -23.75 48.99
N THR A 806 -25.02 -24.74 48.11
CA THR A 806 -24.76 -26.15 48.39
C THR A 806 -23.29 -26.49 48.45
N VAL A 807 -22.45 -25.84 47.69
CA VAL A 807 -20.99 -26.02 47.72
C VAL A 807 -20.40 -25.49 49.04
N ASP A 808 -20.82 -24.30 49.46
CA ASP A 808 -20.41 -23.74 50.75
C ASP A 808 -20.85 -24.59 51.95
N VAL A 809 -22.05 -25.17 51.88
CA VAL A 809 -22.57 -26.05 52.90
C VAL A 809 -21.84 -27.40 52.92
N HIS A 810 -21.38 -27.90 51.78
CA HIS A 810 -20.59 -29.15 51.72
C HIS A 810 -19.16 -28.98 52.31
N GLN A 811 -18.58 -27.80 52.23
CA GLN A 811 -17.32 -27.49 52.93
C GLN A 811 -17.51 -27.36 54.47
N LEU A 812 -18.70 -26.98 54.92
CA LEU A 812 -19.06 -26.94 56.35
C LEU A 812 -19.58 -28.29 56.87
N SER A 813 -20.08 -29.22 56.03
CA SER A 813 -20.73 -30.43 56.42
C SER A 813 -19.78 -31.64 56.57
N LEU A 814 -18.49 -31.46 56.64
CA LEU A 814 -17.57 -32.51 57.13
C LEU A 814 -17.83 -32.82 58.64
N PHE A 815 -18.75 -32.08 59.25
CA PHE A 815 -19.19 -32.26 60.66
C PHE A 815 -20.70 -32.10 60.82
N GLY A 816 -21.50 -33.13 60.37
CA GLY A 816 -22.88 -33.29 60.84
C GLY A 816 -24.01 -32.98 59.81
N GLY A 817 -24.81 -33.99 59.57
CA GLY A 817 -25.81 -34.05 58.52
C GLY A 817 -27.03 -33.12 58.67
N ASN A 818 -27.65 -32.85 57.51
CA ASN A 818 -29.06 -32.41 57.45
C ASN A 818 -29.71 -32.90 56.14
N SER A 819 -30.78 -33.64 56.30
CA SER A 819 -31.63 -34.30 55.29
C SER A 819 -32.69 -33.36 54.67
N GLU A 820 -32.66 -32.07 54.92
CA GLU A 820 -33.67 -31.16 54.41
C GLU A 820 -33.36 -30.57 53.02
N LEU A 821 -32.10 -30.58 52.59
CA LEU A 821 -31.70 -30.03 51.29
C LEU A 821 -31.89 -30.95 50.07
N GLU A 822 -31.92 -32.27 50.31
CA GLU A 822 -32.23 -33.25 49.26
C GLU A 822 -33.71 -33.21 48.85
N ASN A 823 -34.61 -32.82 49.72
CA ASN A 823 -36.04 -32.64 49.40
C ASN A 823 -36.33 -31.40 48.56
N ASP A 824 -35.63 -30.29 48.79
CA ASP A 824 -35.78 -29.07 47.99
C ASP A 824 -35.28 -29.25 46.56
N PHE A 825 -34.26 -30.10 46.35
CA PHE A 825 -33.76 -30.45 44.99
C PHE A 825 -34.76 -31.32 44.22
N GLN A 826 -35.38 -32.30 44.88
CA GLN A 826 -36.39 -33.18 44.26
C GLN A 826 -37.70 -32.43 43.98
N GLU A 827 -38.11 -31.46 44.83
CA GLU A 827 -39.26 -30.59 44.56
C GLU A 827 -39.00 -29.66 43.36
N PHE A 828 -37.78 -29.12 43.21
CA PHE A 828 -37.43 -28.23 42.11
C PHE A 828 -37.32 -28.98 40.76
N GLU A 829 -36.82 -30.23 40.74
CA GLU A 829 -36.81 -31.06 39.53
C GLU A 829 -38.23 -31.49 39.14
N ASN A 830 -39.11 -31.77 40.10
CA ASN A 830 -40.50 -32.11 39.84
C ASN A 830 -41.37 -30.91 39.41
N GLU A 831 -41.12 -29.69 39.94
CA GLU A 831 -41.80 -28.48 39.46
C GLU A 831 -41.31 -28.09 38.05
N SER A 832 -40.03 -28.24 37.77
CA SER A 832 -39.49 -27.92 36.43
C SER A 832 -39.92 -28.93 35.37
N ALA A 833 -40.11 -30.19 35.71
CA ALA A 833 -40.60 -31.22 34.78
C ALA A 833 -42.11 -31.01 34.47
N ASN A 834 -42.91 -30.62 35.43
CA ASN A 834 -44.35 -30.38 35.27
C ASN A 834 -44.72 -29.08 34.49
N ASP A 835 -43.85 -28.05 34.53
CA ASP A 835 -44.03 -26.84 33.73
C ASP A 835 -43.62 -26.99 32.26
N PHE A 836 -42.82 -28.00 31.93
CA PHE A 836 -42.44 -28.32 30.55
C PHE A 836 -43.52 -29.15 29.80
N GLU A 837 -44.41 -29.86 30.50
CA GLU A 837 -45.43 -30.71 29.86
C GLU A 837 -46.78 -30.01 29.52
N ASN A 838 -47.02 -28.78 29.97
CA ASN A 838 -48.33 -28.12 29.83
C ASN A 838 -48.25 -26.73 29.18
N THR A 839 -47.80 -26.62 27.96
CA THR A 839 -48.08 -25.44 27.14
C THR A 839 -48.40 -25.84 25.69
N GLU A 840 -49.56 -25.38 25.19
CA GLU A 840 -50.00 -25.55 23.79
C GLU A 840 -48.94 -25.11 22.75
N SER A 841 -47.89 -24.42 23.17
CA SER A 841 -46.77 -24.07 22.35
C SER A 841 -45.86 -25.26 22.02
N ASN A 842 -45.74 -26.29 22.85
CA ASN A 842 -44.89 -27.45 22.56
C ASN A 842 -45.50 -28.36 21.49
N GLN A 843 -46.83 -28.48 21.40
CA GLN A 843 -47.45 -29.16 20.29
C GLN A 843 -47.15 -28.49 18.94
N PHE A 844 -47.22 -27.16 18.91
CA PHE A 844 -46.91 -26.40 17.70
C PHE A 844 -45.44 -26.49 17.26
N TYR A 845 -44.50 -26.53 18.21
CA TYR A 845 -43.07 -26.71 17.90
C TYR A 845 -42.74 -28.12 17.50
N THR A 846 -43.37 -29.13 18.09
CA THR A 846 -43.15 -30.55 17.74
C THR A 846 -43.72 -30.84 16.36
N GLU A 847 -44.90 -30.35 16.02
CA GLU A 847 -45.49 -30.47 14.68
C GLU A 847 -44.63 -29.72 13.61
N LYS A 848 -44.07 -28.55 13.95
CA LYS A 848 -43.20 -27.82 13.04
C LYS A 848 -41.81 -28.44 12.86
N LEU A 849 -41.25 -29.06 13.89
CA LEU A 849 -40.01 -29.85 13.80
C LEU A 849 -40.18 -31.10 12.94
N VAL A 850 -41.27 -31.80 13.10
CA VAL A 850 -41.62 -32.97 12.26
C VAL A 850 -41.78 -32.52 10.80
N GLN A 851 -42.44 -31.39 10.55
CA GLN A 851 -42.61 -30.85 9.20
C GLN A 851 -41.28 -30.43 8.54
N VAL A 852 -40.35 -29.86 9.31
CA VAL A 852 -39.00 -29.49 8.84
C VAL A 852 -38.13 -30.71 8.59
N GLU A 853 -38.29 -31.80 9.40
CA GLU A 853 -37.59 -33.08 9.17
C GLU A 853 -38.12 -33.79 7.91
N GLU A 854 -39.44 -33.79 7.68
CA GLU A 854 -40.05 -34.33 6.44
C GLU A 854 -39.62 -33.55 5.21
N GLU A 855 -39.60 -32.20 5.23
CA GLU A 855 -39.09 -31.34 4.14
C GLU A 855 -37.59 -31.61 3.88
N LYS A 856 -36.79 -31.87 4.92
CA LYS A 856 -35.36 -32.17 4.80
C LYS A 856 -35.13 -33.57 4.18
N GLU A 857 -35.94 -34.58 4.54
CA GLU A 857 -35.87 -35.90 3.90
C GLU A 857 -36.26 -35.84 2.42
N SER A 858 -37.30 -35.13 2.08
CA SER A 858 -37.74 -34.92 0.69
C SER A 858 -36.66 -34.21 -0.16
N LEU A 859 -36.01 -33.18 0.39
CA LEU A 859 -34.90 -32.50 -0.28
C LEU A 859 -33.68 -33.41 -0.44
N LEU A 860 -33.39 -34.27 0.54
CA LEU A 860 -32.29 -35.24 0.46
C LEU A 860 -32.55 -36.30 -0.62
N GLU A 861 -33.79 -36.73 -0.80
CA GLU A 861 -34.16 -37.65 -1.88
C GLU A 861 -33.98 -37.02 -3.27
N ILE A 862 -34.33 -35.75 -3.42
CA ILE A 862 -34.12 -35.00 -4.67
C ILE A 862 -32.61 -34.84 -4.97
N VAL A 863 -31.81 -34.55 -3.97
CA VAL A 863 -30.34 -34.41 -4.13
C VAL A 863 -29.73 -35.76 -4.53
N ASN A 864 -30.13 -36.86 -3.88
CA ASN A 864 -29.70 -38.21 -4.25
C ASN A 864 -30.08 -38.60 -5.69
N LYS A 865 -31.25 -38.20 -6.16
CA LYS A 865 -31.66 -38.44 -7.56
C LYS A 865 -30.78 -37.66 -8.54
N ILE A 866 -30.38 -36.46 -8.20
CA ILE A 866 -29.50 -35.64 -9.02
C ILE A 866 -28.08 -36.22 -9.04
N GLU A 867 -27.54 -36.62 -7.88
CA GLU A 867 -26.20 -37.20 -7.77
C GLU A 867 -26.04 -38.53 -8.50
N ASN A 868 -27.07 -39.36 -8.49
CA ASN A 868 -27.08 -40.66 -9.17
C ASN A 868 -27.46 -40.59 -10.64
N TYR A 869 -27.79 -39.44 -11.19
CA TYR A 869 -28.14 -39.28 -12.59
C TYR A 869 -26.91 -39.24 -13.51
N ASP A 870 -26.74 -40.26 -14.33
CA ASP A 870 -25.57 -40.41 -15.20
C ASP A 870 -25.69 -39.50 -16.44
N VAL A 871 -25.20 -38.27 -16.29
CA VAL A 871 -25.24 -37.21 -17.33
C VAL A 871 -24.49 -37.60 -18.61
N ASN A 872 -23.54 -38.53 -18.55
CA ASN A 872 -22.68 -38.87 -19.67
C ASN A 872 -23.31 -39.87 -20.66
N ASN A 873 -24.38 -40.59 -20.24
CA ASN A 873 -25.00 -41.66 -21.02
C ASN A 873 -26.46 -41.38 -21.43
N VAL A 874 -26.93 -40.12 -21.32
CA VAL A 874 -28.32 -39.76 -21.62
C VAL A 874 -28.41 -38.82 -22.80
N THR A 875 -29.52 -38.88 -23.52
CA THR A 875 -29.78 -37.91 -24.61
C THR A 875 -30.23 -36.56 -24.05
N PRO A 876 -30.03 -35.43 -24.78
CA PRO A 876 -30.54 -34.14 -24.34
C PRO A 876 -32.04 -34.10 -24.02
N MET A 877 -32.82 -34.98 -24.65
CA MET A 877 -34.27 -35.10 -24.43
C MET A 877 -34.56 -35.78 -23.10
N ASP A 878 -33.78 -36.79 -22.71
CA ASP A 878 -33.94 -37.49 -21.44
C ASP A 878 -33.51 -36.60 -20.26
N ALA A 879 -32.46 -35.78 -20.45
CA ALA A 879 -32.05 -34.79 -19.47
C ALA A 879 -33.13 -33.72 -19.21
N ILE A 880 -33.77 -33.23 -20.28
CA ILE A 880 -34.90 -32.28 -20.18
C ILE A 880 -36.09 -32.92 -19.46
N LYS A 881 -36.40 -34.19 -19.77
CA LYS A 881 -37.48 -34.93 -19.12
C LYS A 881 -37.21 -35.11 -17.62
N PHE A 882 -35.98 -35.47 -17.25
CA PHE A 882 -35.57 -35.60 -15.86
C PHE A 882 -35.67 -34.26 -15.10
N LEU A 883 -35.22 -33.15 -15.70
CA LEU A 883 -35.38 -31.82 -15.09
C LEU A 883 -36.86 -31.43 -14.93
N PHE A 884 -37.70 -31.84 -15.85
CA PHE A 884 -39.14 -31.59 -15.75
C PHE A 884 -39.80 -32.41 -14.63
N GLU A 885 -39.39 -33.66 -14.46
CA GLU A 885 -39.85 -34.54 -13.37
C GLU A 885 -39.41 -33.99 -12.01
N LEU A 886 -38.16 -33.60 -11.84
CA LEU A 886 -37.66 -32.93 -10.63
C LEU A 886 -38.44 -31.65 -10.31
N LYS A 887 -38.72 -30.82 -11.33
CA LYS A 887 -39.49 -29.60 -11.14
C LYS A 887 -40.93 -29.84 -10.74
N GLN A 888 -41.52 -30.98 -11.13
CA GLN A 888 -42.87 -31.39 -10.70
C GLN A 888 -42.87 -31.94 -9.26
N GLU A 889 -41.84 -32.66 -8.87
CA GLU A 889 -41.66 -33.11 -7.48
C GLU A 889 -41.49 -31.93 -6.51
N ILE A 890 -40.60 -31.00 -6.79
CA ILE A 890 -40.43 -29.78 -5.99
C ILE A 890 -41.73 -28.94 -5.90
N LYS A 891 -42.59 -29.00 -6.88
CA LYS A 891 -43.89 -28.29 -6.86
C LYS A 891 -45.00 -29.03 -6.11
N LYS A 892 -44.85 -30.32 -5.82
CA LYS A 892 -45.81 -31.06 -5.04
C LYS A 892 -45.60 -30.92 -3.53
N ASP A 893 -44.39 -30.61 -3.14
CA ASP A 893 -43.98 -30.45 -1.72
C ASP A 893 -44.05 -28.97 -1.27
N ASN A 894 -44.40 -28.04 -2.18
CA ASN A 894 -44.75 -26.65 -1.90
C ASN A 894 -46.27 -26.45 -2.14
#